data_d0ab69f285c6dc91d3c44cf373d1e7d5
#
_entry.id   d0ab69f285c6dc91d3c44cf373d1e7d5
#
_cell.length_a   1.000
_cell.length_b   1.000
_cell.length_c   1.000
_cell.angle_alpha   90.00
_cell.angle_beta   90.00
_cell.angle_gamma   90.00
#
_symmetry.space_group_name_H-M   'P 1'
#
loop_
_entity.id
_entity.type
_entity.pdbx_description
1 polymer ?
#
loop_
_entity_poly.entity_id
_entity_poly.type
_entity_poly.pdbx_seq_one_letter_code
_entity_poly.pdbx_strand_id
1 'polypeptide(L)'
;MKKYLISLLALATSIIMQAQVAASAASQDGSALWLSNQNLGTCQVSGADSDNATLAIAKDELSKNYKGKAVTFQIDPSLNLGEGYQITPTSIKASQAIGILYGAYELIRLQAIGDADNMNKTKKPAVKLRILNHWDNLDGSVERGYAGKSIWKWEDIKLDKSGKAKSISKNLHDRLITYARANASLGINGSVLNNVNASPKMMTAEYINKVKVIANIFRPYGIRVYLSINFASPMALGYTKTDDPLDKKVQQWWQKKAKEIYAAIPDFGGFLVKANSEGQPGPGDYHRTHAEGANMLADALKPFGGIVMWRSFVYGANHKGEDRVKQAVSEFKNLDGKFRDNVILQSKNGPLDFQPREPYAPIFDNIHQTQQMAELQITQEYLGQSKHLTYLAPMWKEFFGFVNPSRLKGIAGVANIGDDANWCGHPFSQANWYAFGRLAWNPSISSEQIAHEWLVQTYGCKDENFTKPVEMMMLTSREACVNYMMPLGLHHIFKFDHHYGPEPDGFIASYPLEWCPVYYHKADANGIGFDRSSKGTDAVGQYPEPYRSLYDNIDTCPEEYLLWFHHVPWSYKLSSGSTLWQELCMRYNMGVAMVETYRNFWHTSTKKYMKGHETEWQMTDSLLNVQLENAKEWRDTCLKYFQTFSKMPIE
;
A
#
# COMPACT_ATOMS: atom_id res chain seq x y z
N MET A 1 17.33 -26.52 -57.28
CA MET A 1 16.37 -25.54 -56.69
C MET A 1 15.62 -26.08 -55.48
N LYS A 2 14.92 -27.22 -55.49
CA LYS A 2 14.20 -27.75 -54.29
C LYS A 2 15.07 -27.99 -53.05
N LYS A 3 16.30 -28.47 -53.17
CA LYS A 3 17.18 -28.69 -52.00
C LYS A 3 17.65 -27.38 -51.31
N TYR A 4 17.85 -26.32 -52.07
CA TYR A 4 18.21 -25.00 -51.54
C TYR A 4 17.03 -24.28 -50.85
N LEU A 5 15.78 -24.52 -51.32
CA LEU A 5 14.57 -23.97 -50.70
C LEU A 5 14.31 -24.63 -49.34
N ILE A 6 14.52 -25.93 -49.20
CA ILE A 6 14.37 -26.67 -47.93
C ILE A 6 15.45 -26.25 -46.92
N SER A 7 16.67 -26.02 -47.34
CA SER A 7 17.75 -25.53 -46.47
C SER A 7 17.53 -24.10 -46.01
N LEU A 8 16.96 -23.21 -46.86
CA LEU A 8 16.62 -21.85 -46.48
C LEU A 8 15.40 -21.80 -45.54
N LEU A 9 14.39 -22.68 -45.75
CA LEU A 9 13.25 -22.78 -44.78
C LEU A 9 13.72 -23.33 -43.41
N ALA A 10 14.61 -24.33 -43.39
CA ALA A 10 15.15 -24.87 -42.16
C ALA A 10 16.04 -23.85 -41.41
N LEU A 11 16.78 -23.01 -42.15
CA LEU A 11 17.58 -21.93 -41.56
C LEU A 11 16.68 -20.81 -41.03
N ALA A 12 15.63 -20.43 -41.78
CA ALA A 12 14.68 -19.43 -41.35
C ALA A 12 13.86 -19.88 -40.10
N THR A 13 13.44 -21.15 -40.06
CA THR A 13 12.78 -21.71 -38.87
C THR A 13 13.72 -21.83 -37.66
N SER A 14 14.99 -22.14 -37.86
CA SER A 14 15.97 -22.17 -36.75
C SER A 14 16.32 -20.76 -36.26
N ILE A 15 16.40 -19.77 -37.13
CA ILE A 15 16.61 -18.36 -36.75
C ILE A 15 15.37 -17.80 -36.05
N ILE A 16 14.15 -18.15 -36.49
CA ILE A 16 12.91 -17.75 -35.80
C ILE A 16 12.77 -18.45 -34.45
N MET A 17 13.13 -19.74 -34.35
CA MET A 17 13.18 -20.45 -33.07
C MET A 17 14.27 -19.91 -32.14
N GLN A 18 15.46 -19.58 -32.66
CA GLN A 18 16.50 -18.93 -31.86
C GLN A 18 16.12 -17.49 -31.47
N ALA A 19 15.45 -16.74 -32.31
CA ALA A 19 14.93 -15.43 -31.97
C ALA A 19 13.77 -15.49 -30.95
N GLN A 20 12.90 -16.50 -31.03
CA GLN A 20 11.87 -16.76 -30.01
C GLN A 20 12.46 -17.27 -28.69
N VAL A 21 13.50 -18.11 -28.73
CA VAL A 21 14.24 -18.57 -27.55
C VAL A 21 15.09 -17.43 -26.97
N ALA A 22 15.67 -16.55 -27.82
CA ALA A 22 16.38 -15.36 -27.36
C ALA A 22 15.44 -14.28 -26.81
N ALA A 23 14.22 -14.15 -27.34
CA ALA A 23 13.19 -13.28 -26.78
C ALA A 23 12.58 -13.81 -25.46
N SER A 24 12.67 -15.13 -25.22
CA SER A 24 12.35 -15.74 -23.91
C SER A 24 13.53 -15.76 -22.92
N ALA A 25 14.72 -15.43 -23.39
CA ALA A 25 15.95 -15.38 -22.60
C ALA A 25 16.41 -13.95 -22.26
N ALA A 26 15.59 -12.92 -22.53
CA ALA A 26 15.78 -11.63 -21.89
C ALA A 26 15.55 -11.84 -20.38
N SER A 27 16.63 -11.69 -19.60
CA SER A 27 16.58 -11.85 -18.14
C SER A 27 15.40 -11.07 -17.60
N GLN A 28 14.55 -11.74 -16.83
CA GLN A 28 13.44 -11.06 -16.17
C GLN A 28 14.03 -10.14 -15.11
N ASP A 29 13.70 -8.87 -15.21
CA ASP A 29 14.17 -7.79 -14.34
C ASP A 29 13.07 -7.31 -13.36
N GLY A 30 12.02 -8.11 -13.21
CA GLY A 30 10.84 -7.79 -12.40
C GLY A 30 9.83 -6.86 -13.07
N SER A 31 10.10 -6.39 -14.31
CA SER A 31 9.22 -5.44 -15.01
C SER A 31 7.85 -6.00 -15.36
N ALA A 32 7.76 -7.32 -15.55
CA ALA A 32 6.51 -8.02 -15.83
C ALA A 32 5.67 -8.33 -14.57
N LEU A 33 6.18 -8.06 -13.36
CA LEU A 33 5.54 -8.33 -12.09
C LEU A 33 5.17 -9.83 -11.95
N TRP A 34 4.13 -10.15 -11.19
CA TRP A 34 3.56 -11.50 -11.07
C TRP A 34 2.80 -11.95 -12.32
N LEU A 35 2.83 -11.16 -13.38
CA LEU A 35 2.27 -11.49 -14.69
C LEU A 35 3.28 -12.18 -15.62
N SER A 36 4.53 -12.33 -15.18
CA SER A 36 5.67 -12.76 -16.01
C SER A 36 5.57 -14.18 -16.54
N ASN A 37 5.04 -15.12 -15.78
CA ASN A 37 5.01 -16.55 -16.12
C ASN A 37 3.61 -17.04 -16.55
N GLN A 38 2.75 -16.15 -17.04
CA GLN A 38 1.37 -16.48 -17.38
C GLN A 38 1.17 -16.96 -18.81
N ASN A 39 2.17 -16.87 -19.69
CA ASN A 39 2.09 -17.32 -21.09
C ASN A 39 2.04 -18.86 -21.21
N LEU A 40 1.02 -19.49 -20.63
CA LEU A 40 0.94 -20.94 -20.48
C LEU A 40 0.20 -21.65 -21.62
N GLY A 41 -0.47 -20.93 -22.53
CA GLY A 41 -1.21 -21.59 -23.60
C GLY A 41 -2.13 -20.70 -24.39
N THR A 42 -2.97 -21.34 -25.20
CA THR A 42 -3.98 -20.70 -26.01
C THR A 42 -5.35 -21.22 -25.62
N CYS A 43 -6.24 -20.34 -25.17
CA CYS A 43 -7.63 -20.64 -24.87
C CYS A 43 -8.57 -19.97 -25.88
N GLN A 44 -9.55 -20.69 -26.38
CA GLN A 44 -10.63 -20.08 -27.16
C GLN A 44 -11.67 -19.48 -26.21
N VAL A 45 -12.13 -18.28 -26.49
CA VAL A 45 -13.12 -17.56 -25.68
C VAL A 45 -14.33 -17.20 -26.52
N SER A 46 -15.52 -17.56 -26.03
CA SER A 46 -16.82 -17.20 -26.63
C SER A 46 -17.64 -16.32 -25.68
N GLY A 47 -18.69 -15.67 -26.23
CA GLY A 47 -19.56 -14.77 -25.43
C GLY A 47 -18.94 -13.41 -25.12
N ALA A 48 -17.78 -13.08 -25.72
CA ALA A 48 -17.20 -11.75 -25.62
C ALA A 48 -17.86 -10.83 -26.65
N ASP A 49 -18.48 -9.75 -26.16
CA ASP A 49 -18.90 -8.66 -27.01
C ASP A 49 -17.68 -7.89 -27.50
N SER A 50 -17.48 -7.81 -28.82
CA SER A 50 -16.32 -7.15 -29.43
C SER A 50 -16.27 -5.65 -29.16
N ASP A 51 -17.41 -5.02 -28.90
CA ASP A 51 -17.50 -3.57 -28.68
C ASP A 51 -17.25 -3.18 -27.22
N ASN A 52 -17.19 -4.16 -26.30
CA ASN A 52 -16.88 -3.92 -24.92
C ASN A 52 -15.37 -4.10 -24.64
N ALA A 53 -14.66 -2.99 -24.42
CA ALA A 53 -13.22 -2.99 -24.23
C ALA A 53 -12.76 -3.88 -23.04
N THR A 54 -13.53 -3.95 -21.95
CA THR A 54 -13.22 -4.80 -20.78
C THR A 54 -13.31 -6.29 -21.13
N LEU A 55 -14.35 -6.69 -21.90
CA LEU A 55 -14.48 -8.07 -22.37
C LEU A 55 -13.41 -8.45 -23.38
N ALA A 56 -13.01 -7.49 -24.25
CA ALA A 56 -11.91 -7.69 -25.19
C ALA A 56 -10.58 -7.95 -24.44
N ILE A 57 -10.30 -7.19 -23.37
CA ILE A 57 -9.14 -7.40 -22.51
C ILE A 57 -9.21 -8.78 -21.82
N ALA A 58 -10.35 -9.13 -21.24
CA ALA A 58 -10.53 -10.44 -20.57
C ALA A 58 -10.30 -11.61 -21.53
N LYS A 59 -10.81 -11.48 -22.78
CA LYS A 59 -10.58 -12.43 -23.87
C LYS A 59 -9.10 -12.55 -24.22
N ASP A 60 -8.41 -11.43 -24.38
CA ASP A 60 -6.99 -11.40 -24.73
C ASP A 60 -6.13 -12.04 -23.63
N GLU A 61 -6.37 -11.69 -22.35
CA GLU A 61 -5.65 -12.27 -21.20
C GLU A 61 -5.82 -13.79 -21.13
N LEU A 62 -7.05 -14.32 -21.23
CA LEU A 62 -7.28 -15.76 -21.22
C LEU A 62 -6.70 -16.46 -22.44
N SER A 63 -6.85 -15.87 -23.63
CA SER A 63 -6.34 -16.48 -24.87
C SER A 63 -4.84 -16.69 -24.85
N LYS A 64 -4.11 -15.81 -24.17
CA LYS A 64 -2.64 -15.86 -24.08
C LYS A 64 -2.14 -16.63 -22.86
N ASN A 65 -2.86 -16.58 -21.74
CA ASN A 65 -2.32 -16.95 -20.44
C ASN A 65 -3.06 -18.12 -19.76
N TYR A 66 -4.13 -18.66 -20.34
CA TYR A 66 -4.85 -19.79 -19.77
C TYR A 66 -4.78 -20.99 -20.71
N LYS A 67 -4.27 -22.12 -20.22
CA LYS A 67 -4.19 -23.39 -20.93
C LYS A 67 -5.35 -24.27 -20.53
N GLY A 68 -6.31 -24.47 -21.41
CA GLY A 68 -7.48 -25.29 -21.05
C GLY A 68 -8.48 -25.43 -22.20
N LYS A 69 -9.66 -25.93 -21.85
CA LYS A 69 -10.82 -25.95 -22.75
C LYS A 69 -11.28 -24.52 -23.04
N ALA A 70 -12.11 -24.35 -24.08
CA ALA A 70 -12.73 -23.08 -24.37
C ALA A 70 -13.52 -22.54 -23.17
N VAL A 71 -13.40 -21.22 -22.92
CA VAL A 71 -14.09 -20.53 -21.84
C VAL A 71 -15.22 -19.66 -22.41
N THR A 72 -16.41 -19.75 -21.81
CA THR A 72 -17.57 -18.94 -22.20
C THR A 72 -17.80 -17.82 -21.18
N PHE A 73 -17.96 -16.59 -21.67
CA PHE A 73 -18.38 -15.44 -20.86
C PHE A 73 -19.90 -15.32 -20.86
N GLN A 74 -20.46 -15.00 -19.70
CA GLN A 74 -21.87 -14.69 -19.54
C GLN A 74 -22.06 -13.50 -18.59
N ILE A 75 -22.68 -12.43 -19.07
CA ILE A 75 -23.12 -11.32 -18.22
C ILE A 75 -24.57 -11.56 -17.85
N ASP A 76 -24.84 -11.60 -16.55
CA ASP A 76 -26.17 -11.80 -15.98
C ASP A 76 -26.35 -10.87 -14.77
N PRO A 77 -26.98 -9.71 -14.94
CA PRO A 77 -27.23 -8.76 -13.85
C PRO A 77 -28.02 -9.36 -12.68
N SER A 78 -28.82 -10.41 -12.91
CA SER A 78 -29.65 -11.04 -11.87
C SER A 78 -28.82 -11.74 -10.77
N LEU A 79 -27.55 -12.06 -11.05
CA LEU A 79 -26.62 -12.65 -10.07
C LEU A 79 -26.32 -11.69 -8.89
N ASN A 80 -26.49 -10.40 -9.07
CA ASN A 80 -26.28 -9.38 -8.05
C ASN A 80 -24.93 -9.47 -7.31
N LEU A 81 -23.87 -9.77 -8.05
CA LEU A 81 -22.51 -9.95 -7.52
C LEU A 81 -21.69 -8.64 -7.45
N GLY A 82 -22.25 -7.52 -7.96
CA GLY A 82 -21.47 -6.30 -8.12
C GLY A 82 -20.28 -6.52 -9.05
N GLU A 83 -19.06 -6.29 -8.58
CA GLU A 83 -17.81 -6.57 -9.31
C GLU A 83 -17.35 -8.04 -9.19
N GLY A 84 -18.11 -8.89 -8.51
CA GLY A 84 -17.79 -10.30 -8.34
C GLY A 84 -18.08 -11.16 -9.55
N TYR A 85 -17.74 -12.45 -9.44
CA TYR A 85 -17.83 -13.43 -10.50
C TYR A 85 -18.13 -14.84 -9.97
N GLN A 86 -18.64 -15.69 -10.86
CA GLN A 86 -18.67 -17.14 -10.72
C GLN A 86 -17.78 -17.74 -11.80
N ILE A 87 -16.90 -18.66 -11.41
CA ILE A 87 -15.99 -19.34 -12.32
C ILE A 87 -16.18 -20.85 -12.29
N THR A 88 -15.96 -21.46 -13.45
CA THR A 88 -15.65 -22.88 -13.66
C THR A 88 -14.44 -22.96 -14.58
N PRO A 89 -13.80 -24.13 -14.77
CA PRO A 89 -12.70 -24.25 -15.73
C PRO A 89 -13.05 -23.86 -17.17
N THR A 90 -14.34 -23.75 -17.50
CA THR A 90 -14.85 -23.48 -18.87
C THR A 90 -15.84 -22.32 -18.94
N SER A 91 -16.09 -21.60 -17.86
CA SER A 91 -17.03 -20.47 -17.88
C SER A 91 -16.70 -19.41 -16.85
N ILE A 92 -17.03 -18.16 -17.20
CA ILE A 92 -17.03 -17.04 -16.25
C ILE A 92 -18.39 -16.35 -16.38
N LYS A 93 -19.12 -16.23 -15.26
CA LYS A 93 -20.38 -15.50 -15.17
C LYS A 93 -20.20 -14.32 -14.20
N ALA A 94 -20.77 -13.17 -14.55
CA ALA A 94 -20.70 -11.99 -13.68
C ALA A 94 -21.91 -11.07 -13.92
N SER A 95 -22.18 -10.17 -12.96
CA SER A 95 -23.24 -9.18 -13.11
C SER A 95 -22.90 -8.07 -14.10
N GLN A 96 -21.60 -7.86 -14.37
CA GLN A 96 -21.08 -6.82 -15.26
C GLN A 96 -19.71 -7.20 -15.85
N ALA A 97 -19.29 -6.50 -16.90
CA ALA A 97 -18.07 -6.83 -17.66
C ALA A 97 -16.79 -6.90 -16.79
N ILE A 98 -16.65 -6.03 -15.79
CA ILE A 98 -15.47 -6.01 -14.91
C ILE A 98 -15.36 -7.31 -14.09
N GLY A 99 -16.45 -7.91 -13.67
CA GLY A 99 -16.45 -9.20 -13.01
C GLY A 99 -15.93 -10.33 -13.92
N ILE A 100 -16.19 -10.26 -15.21
CA ILE A 100 -15.62 -11.20 -16.20
C ILE A 100 -14.09 -11.05 -16.23
N LEU A 101 -13.56 -9.83 -16.25
CA LEU A 101 -12.11 -9.58 -16.26
C LEU A 101 -11.45 -10.11 -14.97
N TYR A 102 -12.05 -9.83 -13.82
CA TYR A 102 -11.53 -10.34 -12.53
C TYR A 102 -11.59 -11.87 -12.46
N GLY A 103 -12.65 -12.47 -12.98
CA GLY A 103 -12.77 -13.92 -13.11
C GLY A 103 -11.74 -14.54 -14.05
N ALA A 104 -11.39 -13.85 -15.15
CA ALA A 104 -10.34 -14.26 -16.06
C ALA A 104 -8.97 -14.32 -15.35
N TYR A 105 -8.58 -13.26 -14.65
CA TYR A 105 -7.35 -13.26 -13.88
C TYR A 105 -7.37 -14.30 -12.74
N GLU A 106 -8.53 -14.58 -12.14
CA GLU A 106 -8.64 -15.65 -11.13
C GLU A 106 -8.36 -17.02 -11.74
N LEU A 107 -8.93 -17.36 -12.90
CA LEU A 107 -8.65 -18.64 -13.59
C LEU A 107 -7.16 -18.77 -13.93
N ILE A 108 -6.54 -17.71 -14.43
CA ILE A 108 -5.11 -17.67 -14.77
C ILE A 108 -4.27 -17.91 -13.50
N ARG A 109 -4.59 -17.24 -12.38
CA ARG A 109 -3.89 -17.41 -11.11
C ARG A 109 -4.02 -18.83 -10.56
N LEU A 110 -5.25 -19.37 -10.48
CA LEU A 110 -5.49 -20.71 -9.97
C LEU A 110 -4.76 -21.76 -10.80
N GLN A 111 -4.71 -21.60 -12.12
CA GLN A 111 -3.92 -22.49 -12.97
C GLN A 111 -2.42 -22.34 -12.70
N ALA A 112 -1.92 -21.12 -12.56
CA ALA A 112 -0.51 -20.86 -12.31
C ALA A 112 -0.01 -21.53 -11.01
N ILE A 113 -0.80 -21.47 -9.94
CA ILE A 113 -0.47 -22.09 -8.65
C ILE A 113 -0.83 -23.59 -8.59
N GLY A 114 -1.58 -24.11 -9.56
CA GLY A 114 -2.00 -25.52 -9.59
C GLY A 114 -3.23 -25.84 -8.73
N ASP A 115 -4.01 -24.83 -8.37
CA ASP A 115 -5.21 -24.98 -7.51
C ASP A 115 -6.49 -25.21 -8.34
N ALA A 116 -6.60 -26.39 -8.94
CA ALA A 116 -7.75 -26.78 -9.75
C ALA A 116 -9.06 -26.89 -8.93
N ASP A 117 -8.99 -27.24 -7.65
CA ASP A 117 -10.15 -27.43 -6.78
C ASP A 117 -10.91 -26.13 -6.52
N ASN A 118 -10.22 -25.00 -6.63
CA ASN A 118 -10.79 -23.68 -6.45
C ASN A 118 -11.39 -23.05 -7.73
N MET A 119 -11.40 -23.77 -8.84
CA MET A 119 -11.97 -23.29 -10.11
C MET A 119 -13.51 -23.42 -10.21
N ASN A 120 -14.23 -23.83 -9.16
CA ASN A 120 -15.69 -23.87 -9.09
C ASN A 120 -16.17 -23.00 -7.94
N LYS A 121 -16.10 -21.68 -8.08
CA LYS A 121 -16.42 -20.75 -6.97
C LYS A 121 -17.12 -19.47 -7.43
N THR A 122 -17.92 -18.95 -6.51
CA THR A 122 -18.43 -17.58 -6.56
C THR A 122 -17.60 -16.71 -5.63
N LYS A 123 -17.09 -15.59 -6.12
CA LYS A 123 -16.32 -14.62 -5.35
C LYS A 123 -16.81 -13.20 -5.60
N LYS A 124 -16.80 -12.41 -4.55
CA LYS A 124 -17.06 -10.96 -4.61
C LYS A 124 -16.13 -10.23 -3.65
N PRO A 125 -15.78 -8.97 -3.92
CA PRO A 125 -14.92 -8.20 -3.02
C PRO A 125 -15.61 -7.94 -1.70
N ALA A 126 -14.83 -8.03 -0.60
CA ALA A 126 -15.33 -7.75 0.74
C ALA A 126 -15.60 -6.25 0.96
N VAL A 127 -14.80 -5.38 0.35
CA VAL A 127 -14.95 -3.92 0.43
C VAL A 127 -15.12 -3.30 -0.95
N LYS A 128 -15.92 -2.22 -1.01
CA LYS A 128 -16.29 -1.57 -2.27
C LYS A 128 -15.13 -0.81 -2.91
N LEU A 129 -14.31 -0.10 -2.11
CA LEU A 129 -13.21 0.73 -2.58
C LEU A 129 -11.87 0.08 -2.21
N ARG A 130 -11.04 -0.13 -3.22
CA ARG A 130 -9.71 -0.76 -3.11
C ARG A 130 -8.75 0.12 -3.90
N ILE A 131 -8.13 1.09 -3.20
CA ILE A 131 -7.54 2.27 -3.84
C ILE A 131 -6.05 2.34 -3.52
N LEU A 132 -5.22 2.58 -4.54
CA LEU A 132 -3.82 2.97 -4.34
C LEU A 132 -3.72 4.49 -4.22
N ASN A 133 -2.99 4.96 -3.21
CA ASN A 133 -2.67 6.36 -3.00
C ASN A 133 -1.22 6.61 -3.37
N HIS A 134 -0.96 7.26 -4.50
CA HIS A 134 0.37 7.67 -4.90
C HIS A 134 0.75 8.99 -4.23
N TRP A 135 1.96 9.06 -3.71
CA TRP A 135 2.52 10.31 -3.17
C TRP A 135 3.49 10.96 -4.16
N ASP A 136 3.06 10.98 -5.41
CA ASP A 136 3.81 11.46 -6.57
C ASP A 136 3.60 12.96 -6.74
N ASN A 137 4.69 13.70 -6.91
CA ASN A 137 4.68 15.14 -7.16
C ASN A 137 4.66 15.45 -8.66
N LEU A 138 4.24 16.67 -9.02
CA LEU A 138 4.14 17.10 -10.42
C LEU A 138 5.50 17.25 -11.11
N ASP A 139 6.58 17.38 -10.35
CA ASP A 139 7.96 17.44 -10.84
C ASP A 139 8.58 16.04 -11.08
N GLY A 140 7.81 14.98 -10.83
CA GLY A 140 8.25 13.61 -11.00
C GLY A 140 8.97 13.01 -9.79
N SER A 141 9.15 13.74 -8.69
CA SER A 141 9.59 13.18 -7.42
C SER A 141 8.45 12.39 -6.75
N VAL A 142 8.79 11.48 -5.84
CA VAL A 142 7.83 10.72 -5.05
C VAL A 142 8.17 10.90 -3.57
N GLU A 143 7.24 11.44 -2.80
CA GLU A 143 7.44 11.59 -1.36
C GLU A 143 7.32 10.21 -0.69
N ARG A 144 8.30 9.87 0.14
CA ARG A 144 8.37 8.54 0.79
C ARG A 144 8.28 7.36 -0.21
N GLY A 145 8.68 7.57 -1.47
CA GLY A 145 8.78 6.55 -2.49
C GLY A 145 10.22 6.03 -2.62
N TYR A 146 10.39 4.72 -2.72
CA TYR A 146 11.70 4.08 -2.72
C TYR A 146 11.93 3.19 -3.96
N ALA A 147 11.23 3.53 -5.05
CA ALA A 147 11.22 2.77 -6.31
C ALA A 147 11.51 3.65 -7.54
N GLY A 148 12.43 4.60 -7.38
CA GLY A 148 12.75 5.57 -8.43
C GLY A 148 11.80 6.78 -8.44
N LYS A 149 11.61 7.37 -9.62
CA LYS A 149 10.75 8.53 -9.83
C LYS A 149 9.31 8.11 -10.13
N SER A 150 8.41 9.10 -10.13
CA SER A 150 7.01 8.92 -10.52
C SER A 150 6.84 8.19 -11.86
N ILE A 151 5.87 7.29 -11.93
CA ILE A 151 5.46 6.68 -13.19
C ILE A 151 4.59 7.63 -14.04
N TRP A 152 4.06 8.70 -13.44
CA TRP A 152 3.26 9.71 -14.12
C TRP A 152 4.18 10.71 -14.82
N LYS A 153 4.63 10.37 -16.04
CA LYS A 153 5.47 11.26 -16.85
C LYS A 153 4.57 12.30 -17.54
N TRP A 154 4.19 13.34 -16.78
CA TRP A 154 3.25 14.38 -17.25
C TRP A 154 3.73 15.08 -18.52
N GLU A 155 5.03 15.21 -18.72
CA GLU A 155 5.67 15.77 -19.91
C GLU A 155 5.51 14.91 -21.17
N ASP A 156 5.27 13.60 -21.01
CA ASP A 156 5.05 12.65 -22.12
C ASP A 156 3.61 12.66 -22.62
N ILE A 157 2.71 13.34 -21.92
CA ILE A 157 1.34 13.59 -22.36
C ILE A 157 1.27 14.98 -23.00
N LYS A 158 1.22 15.03 -24.33
CA LYS A 158 1.17 16.28 -25.09
C LYS A 158 -0.27 16.68 -25.33
N LEU A 159 -0.57 17.96 -25.12
CA LEU A 159 -1.85 18.58 -25.44
C LEU A 159 -1.70 19.48 -26.68
N ASP A 160 -2.76 19.64 -27.43
CA ASP A 160 -2.86 20.65 -28.50
C ASP A 160 -3.21 22.05 -27.93
N LYS A 161 -3.31 23.04 -28.79
CA LYS A 161 -3.64 24.42 -28.39
C LYS A 161 -5.04 24.56 -27.77
N SER A 162 -5.93 23.61 -27.98
CA SER A 162 -7.27 23.57 -27.39
C SER A 162 -7.30 22.83 -26.04
N GLY A 163 -6.16 22.28 -25.60
CA GLY A 163 -6.05 21.46 -24.40
C GLY A 163 -6.45 20.01 -24.58
N LYS A 164 -6.73 19.53 -25.81
CA LYS A 164 -7.01 18.14 -26.07
C LYS A 164 -5.72 17.33 -26.14
N ALA A 165 -5.80 16.05 -25.73
CA ALA A 165 -4.68 15.12 -25.86
C ALA A 165 -4.29 14.96 -27.33
N LYS A 166 -3.03 15.27 -27.65
CA LYS A 166 -2.44 15.11 -28.97
C LYS A 166 -1.71 13.77 -29.09
N SER A 167 -0.92 13.42 -28.10
CA SER A 167 -0.16 12.18 -28.06
C SER A 167 0.27 11.82 -26.64
N ILE A 168 0.55 10.55 -26.44
CA ILE A 168 1.24 9.99 -25.28
C ILE A 168 2.45 9.21 -25.79
N SER A 169 3.57 9.23 -25.09
CA SER A 169 4.72 8.42 -25.47
C SER A 169 4.39 6.93 -25.36
N LYS A 170 4.97 6.12 -26.26
CA LYS A 170 4.76 4.66 -26.22
C LYS A 170 5.21 4.06 -24.90
N ASN A 171 6.35 4.47 -24.37
CA ASN A 171 6.88 3.96 -23.11
C ASN A 171 5.92 4.23 -21.94
N LEU A 172 5.41 5.45 -21.82
CA LEU A 172 4.42 5.77 -20.80
C LEU A 172 3.14 4.97 -21.00
N HIS A 173 2.61 4.88 -22.22
CA HIS A 173 1.40 4.12 -22.51
C HIS A 173 1.55 2.66 -22.09
N ASP A 174 2.62 1.98 -22.49
CA ASP A 174 2.85 0.57 -22.18
C ASP A 174 3.01 0.34 -20.66
N ARG A 175 3.69 1.28 -19.97
CA ARG A 175 3.82 1.22 -18.53
C ARG A 175 2.48 1.39 -17.82
N LEU A 176 1.63 2.31 -18.28
CA LEU A 176 0.27 2.49 -17.74
C LEU A 176 -0.62 1.27 -17.98
N ILE A 177 -0.50 0.61 -19.14
CA ILE A 177 -1.20 -0.65 -19.41
C ILE A 177 -0.73 -1.75 -18.45
N THR A 178 0.58 -1.91 -18.23
CA THR A 178 1.10 -2.92 -17.30
C THR A 178 0.64 -2.64 -15.87
N TYR A 179 0.66 -1.38 -15.42
CA TYR A 179 0.10 -0.97 -14.14
C TYR A 179 -1.39 -1.31 -14.02
N ALA A 180 -2.19 -1.02 -15.05
CA ALA A 180 -3.63 -1.30 -15.05
C ALA A 180 -3.91 -2.81 -15.01
N ARG A 181 -3.15 -3.62 -15.78
CA ARG A 181 -3.23 -5.08 -15.76
C ARG A 181 -2.92 -5.65 -14.39
N ALA A 182 -1.82 -5.19 -13.77
CA ALA A 182 -1.41 -5.63 -12.44
C ALA A 182 -2.51 -5.34 -11.40
N ASN A 183 -3.05 -4.12 -11.38
CA ASN A 183 -4.12 -3.75 -10.46
C ASN A 183 -5.41 -4.54 -10.73
N ALA A 184 -5.83 -4.68 -11.98
CA ALA A 184 -7.02 -5.45 -12.32
C ALA A 184 -6.89 -6.93 -11.93
N SER A 185 -5.69 -7.52 -12.06
CA SER A 185 -5.43 -8.91 -11.65
C SER A 185 -5.65 -9.17 -10.15
N LEU A 186 -5.65 -8.10 -9.35
CA LEU A 186 -5.87 -8.12 -7.91
C LEU A 186 -7.23 -7.54 -7.51
N GLY A 187 -7.99 -6.99 -8.47
CA GLY A 187 -9.26 -6.33 -8.21
C GLY A 187 -9.12 -4.95 -7.55
N ILE A 188 -7.97 -4.29 -7.64
CA ILE A 188 -7.79 -2.88 -7.25
C ILE A 188 -8.56 -2.03 -8.24
N ASN A 189 -9.48 -1.16 -7.75
CA ASN A 189 -10.44 -0.42 -8.58
C ASN A 189 -10.33 1.10 -8.48
N GLY A 190 -9.27 1.61 -7.87
CA GLY A 190 -9.02 3.05 -7.79
C GLY A 190 -7.54 3.41 -7.67
N SER A 191 -7.19 4.60 -8.17
CA SER A 191 -5.85 5.16 -8.06
C SER A 191 -5.93 6.67 -7.85
N VAL A 192 -5.37 7.15 -6.74
CA VAL A 192 -5.10 8.57 -6.51
C VAL A 192 -3.75 8.88 -7.14
N LEU A 193 -3.70 9.80 -8.10
CA LEU A 193 -2.51 9.97 -8.96
C LEU A 193 -1.43 10.87 -8.39
N ASN A 194 -1.70 11.59 -7.31
CA ASN A 194 -0.75 12.59 -6.80
C ASN A 194 -0.70 12.64 -5.27
N ASN A 195 0.40 13.24 -4.80
CA ASN A 195 0.74 13.35 -3.39
C ASN A 195 -0.38 14.02 -2.56
N VAL A 196 -0.56 13.56 -1.34
CA VAL A 196 -1.45 14.20 -0.34
C VAL A 196 -1.00 15.61 0.03
N ASN A 197 0.30 15.94 -0.08
CA ASN A 197 0.84 17.30 -0.05
C ASN A 197 0.64 17.95 -1.43
N ALA A 198 -0.62 18.10 -1.84
CA ALA A 198 -1.00 18.36 -3.21
C ALA A 198 -0.63 19.77 -3.70
N SER A 199 -0.09 19.85 -4.91
CA SER A 199 0.08 21.12 -5.62
C SER A 199 -1.28 21.65 -6.11
N PRO A 200 -1.60 22.94 -5.88
CA PRO A 200 -2.79 23.57 -6.46
C PRO A 200 -2.86 23.47 -7.99
N LYS A 201 -1.71 23.36 -8.66
CA LYS A 201 -1.62 23.24 -10.14
C LYS A 201 -2.35 22.00 -10.66
N MET A 202 -2.55 20.95 -9.85
CA MET A 202 -3.33 19.77 -10.23
C MET A 202 -4.77 20.14 -10.64
N MET A 203 -5.33 21.23 -10.13
CA MET A 203 -6.67 21.73 -10.46
C MET A 203 -6.73 22.60 -11.71
N THR A 204 -5.62 22.77 -12.43
CA THR A 204 -5.63 23.51 -13.72
C THR A 204 -6.21 22.65 -14.86
N ALA A 205 -6.72 23.30 -15.89
CA ALA A 205 -7.26 22.62 -17.06
C ALA A 205 -6.18 21.75 -17.76
N GLU A 206 -4.92 22.17 -17.75
CA GLU A 206 -3.81 21.39 -18.31
C GLU A 206 -3.71 20.02 -17.65
N TYR A 207 -3.58 19.97 -16.31
CA TYR A 207 -3.42 18.71 -15.60
C TYR A 207 -4.69 17.86 -15.64
N ILE A 208 -5.89 18.45 -15.54
CA ILE A 208 -7.15 17.69 -15.68
C ILE A 208 -7.24 17.01 -17.06
N ASN A 209 -6.80 17.68 -18.14
CA ASN A 209 -6.77 17.06 -19.47
C ASN A 209 -5.71 15.96 -19.60
N LYS A 210 -4.57 16.07 -18.92
CA LYS A 210 -3.58 14.98 -18.84
C LYS A 210 -4.12 13.80 -18.01
N VAL A 211 -4.76 14.06 -16.88
CA VAL A 211 -5.45 13.04 -16.06
C VAL A 211 -6.52 12.30 -16.87
N LYS A 212 -7.27 13.00 -17.73
CA LYS A 212 -8.24 12.37 -18.64
C LYS A 212 -7.61 11.29 -19.53
N VAL A 213 -6.38 11.48 -20.00
CA VAL A 213 -5.68 10.48 -20.81
C VAL A 213 -5.44 9.21 -19.99
N ILE A 214 -4.95 9.35 -18.79
CA ILE A 214 -4.71 8.23 -17.86
C ILE A 214 -6.05 7.54 -17.51
N ALA A 215 -7.08 8.31 -17.19
CA ALA A 215 -8.42 7.78 -16.88
C ALA A 215 -8.99 6.94 -18.02
N ASN A 216 -8.80 7.36 -19.27
CA ASN A 216 -9.27 6.61 -20.45
C ASN A 216 -8.52 5.28 -20.62
N ILE A 217 -7.23 5.21 -20.27
CA ILE A 217 -6.43 3.97 -20.28
C ILE A 217 -6.90 3.02 -19.15
N PHE A 218 -7.21 3.55 -17.98
CA PHE A 218 -7.56 2.75 -16.80
C PHE A 218 -9.00 2.25 -16.78
N ARG A 219 -9.92 2.99 -17.41
CA ARG A 219 -11.37 2.68 -17.40
C ARG A 219 -11.71 1.25 -17.84
N PRO A 220 -11.14 0.71 -18.93
CA PRO A 220 -11.43 -0.66 -19.34
C PRO A 220 -10.98 -1.73 -18.33
N TYR A 221 -10.04 -1.39 -17.45
CA TYR A 221 -9.55 -2.24 -16.37
C TYR A 221 -10.34 -2.07 -15.06
N GLY A 222 -11.40 -1.27 -15.07
CA GLY A 222 -12.24 -1.01 -13.90
C GLY A 222 -11.61 -0.07 -12.86
N ILE A 223 -10.53 0.64 -13.19
CA ILE A 223 -9.81 1.51 -12.29
C ILE A 223 -10.28 2.95 -12.50
N ARG A 224 -10.87 3.54 -11.45
CA ARG A 224 -11.22 4.96 -11.41
C ARG A 224 -10.02 5.79 -10.95
N VAL A 225 -9.90 6.99 -11.50
CA VAL A 225 -8.91 7.97 -11.05
C VAL A 225 -9.49 8.88 -9.98
N TYR A 226 -8.68 9.20 -9.01
CA TYR A 226 -8.92 10.14 -7.92
C TYR A 226 -7.75 11.13 -7.89
N LEU A 227 -7.96 12.30 -7.28
CA LEU A 227 -6.90 13.28 -7.09
C LEU A 227 -6.82 13.74 -5.65
N SER A 228 -5.61 13.88 -5.14
CA SER A 228 -5.39 14.67 -3.94
C SER A 228 -5.49 16.15 -4.29
N ILE A 229 -6.12 16.93 -3.41
CA ILE A 229 -6.27 18.37 -3.61
C ILE A 229 -5.58 19.16 -2.50
N ASN A 230 -5.04 20.31 -2.87
CA ASN A 230 -4.68 21.33 -1.89
C ASN A 230 -5.94 22.10 -1.52
N PHE A 231 -6.26 22.17 -0.22
CA PHE A 231 -7.49 22.79 0.25
C PHE A 231 -7.60 24.26 -0.17
N ALA A 232 -6.47 24.98 -0.17
CA ALA A 232 -6.39 26.38 -0.58
C ALA A 232 -6.29 26.58 -2.12
N SER A 233 -6.57 25.58 -2.95
CA SER A 233 -6.46 25.71 -4.41
C SER A 233 -7.19 26.93 -5.00
N PRO A 234 -8.41 27.31 -4.57
CA PRO A 234 -9.07 28.50 -5.11
C PRO A 234 -8.27 29.78 -4.91
N MET A 235 -7.75 29.98 -3.71
CA MET A 235 -6.92 31.15 -3.35
C MET A 235 -5.53 31.07 -4.00
N ALA A 236 -4.88 29.94 -3.91
CA ALA A 236 -3.53 29.74 -4.45
C ALA A 236 -3.45 29.90 -5.99
N LEU A 237 -4.56 29.62 -6.69
CA LEU A 237 -4.70 29.85 -8.13
C LEU A 237 -5.24 31.24 -8.48
N GLY A 238 -5.45 32.12 -7.50
CA GLY A 238 -5.84 33.52 -7.70
C GLY A 238 -7.32 33.75 -8.01
N TYR A 239 -8.20 32.78 -7.75
CA TYR A 239 -9.63 32.91 -8.02
C TYR A 239 -10.42 33.51 -6.86
N THR A 240 -9.96 33.31 -5.63
CA THR A 240 -10.59 33.82 -4.41
C THR A 240 -9.56 34.56 -3.55
N LYS A 241 -10.03 35.34 -2.57
CA LYS A 241 -9.16 36.00 -1.58
C LYS A 241 -9.03 35.21 -0.27
N THR A 242 -9.75 34.12 -0.17
CA THR A 242 -9.84 33.23 0.99
C THR A 242 -10.10 31.82 0.51
N ASP A 243 -9.85 30.83 1.36
CA ASP A 243 -10.24 29.44 1.21
C ASP A 243 -11.13 28.97 2.37
N ASP A 244 -11.75 29.93 3.14
CA ASP A 244 -12.78 29.61 4.13
C ASP A 244 -13.90 28.75 3.48
N PRO A 245 -14.16 27.53 3.97
CA PRO A 245 -15.16 26.64 3.37
C PRO A 245 -16.60 27.18 3.46
N LEU A 246 -16.86 28.19 4.28
CA LEU A 246 -18.17 28.82 4.37
C LEU A 246 -18.32 30.06 3.46
N ASP A 247 -17.24 30.51 2.83
CA ASP A 247 -17.33 31.57 1.83
C ASP A 247 -18.02 31.07 0.55
N LYS A 248 -19.04 31.81 0.12
CA LYS A 248 -19.86 31.43 -1.05
C LYS A 248 -19.06 31.38 -2.35
N LYS A 249 -18.03 32.24 -2.53
CA LYS A 249 -17.19 32.22 -3.75
C LYS A 249 -16.29 31.00 -3.79
N VAL A 250 -15.78 30.58 -2.63
CA VAL A 250 -15.00 29.34 -2.49
C VAL A 250 -15.86 28.13 -2.82
N GLN A 251 -17.08 28.04 -2.26
CA GLN A 251 -18.04 26.97 -2.56
C GLN A 251 -18.40 26.93 -4.04
N GLN A 252 -18.70 28.09 -4.66
CA GLN A 252 -19.02 28.18 -6.08
C GLN A 252 -17.86 27.77 -6.97
N TRP A 253 -16.63 28.11 -6.57
CA TRP A 253 -15.43 27.70 -7.31
C TRP A 253 -15.27 26.17 -7.33
N TRP A 254 -15.42 25.51 -6.18
CA TRP A 254 -15.35 24.05 -6.09
C TRP A 254 -16.49 23.36 -6.85
N GLN A 255 -17.71 23.89 -6.81
CA GLN A 255 -18.84 23.38 -7.62
C GLN A 255 -18.56 23.48 -9.12
N LYS A 256 -18.04 24.64 -9.57
CA LYS A 256 -17.63 24.83 -10.98
C LYS A 256 -16.51 23.88 -11.35
N LYS A 257 -15.49 23.74 -10.50
CA LYS A 257 -14.35 22.85 -10.74
C LYS A 257 -14.78 21.39 -10.81
N ALA A 258 -15.64 20.93 -9.92
CA ALA A 258 -16.22 19.59 -10.00
C ALA A 258 -16.93 19.36 -11.35
N LYS A 259 -17.78 20.30 -11.78
CA LYS A 259 -18.45 20.23 -13.10
C LYS A 259 -17.44 20.13 -14.25
N GLU A 260 -16.35 20.89 -14.23
CA GLU A 260 -15.28 20.84 -15.23
C GLU A 260 -14.59 19.47 -15.25
N ILE A 261 -14.27 18.92 -14.09
CA ILE A 261 -13.62 17.61 -13.96
C ILE A 261 -14.53 16.50 -14.50
N TYR A 262 -15.81 16.45 -14.10
CA TYR A 262 -16.73 15.41 -14.56
C TYR A 262 -17.12 15.56 -16.04
N ALA A 263 -17.09 16.76 -16.59
CA ALA A 263 -17.22 16.95 -18.03
C ALA A 263 -16.03 16.36 -18.82
N ALA A 264 -14.83 16.38 -18.23
CA ALA A 264 -13.63 15.78 -18.82
C ALA A 264 -13.52 14.26 -18.54
N ILE A 265 -13.87 13.83 -17.33
CA ILE A 265 -13.71 12.46 -16.81
C ILE A 265 -15.03 12.04 -16.13
N PRO A 266 -16.02 11.52 -16.89
CA PRO A 266 -17.37 11.26 -16.36
C PRO A 266 -17.42 10.26 -15.19
N ASP A 267 -16.45 9.38 -15.08
CA ASP A 267 -16.30 8.37 -14.03
C ASP A 267 -15.26 8.73 -12.97
N PHE A 268 -14.87 10.01 -12.86
CA PHE A 268 -13.96 10.49 -11.83
C PHE A 268 -14.42 10.09 -10.43
N GLY A 269 -13.51 9.52 -9.63
CA GLY A 269 -13.88 8.92 -8.33
C GLY A 269 -14.11 9.95 -7.23
N GLY A 270 -13.33 11.01 -7.20
CA GLY A 270 -13.40 12.03 -6.15
C GLY A 270 -12.04 12.53 -5.65
N PHE A 271 -12.06 13.15 -4.47
CA PHE A 271 -10.88 13.79 -3.89
C PHE A 271 -10.34 13.06 -2.67
N LEU A 272 -9.00 13.06 -2.52
CA LEU A 272 -8.30 12.76 -1.28
C LEU A 272 -7.79 14.07 -0.68
N VAL A 273 -7.94 14.25 0.65
CA VAL A 273 -7.60 15.50 1.32
C VAL A 273 -6.77 15.24 2.58
N LYS A 274 -5.62 15.91 2.67
CA LYS A 274 -4.86 16.15 3.90
C LYS A 274 -5.03 17.61 4.25
N ALA A 275 -5.59 17.92 5.42
CA ALA A 275 -5.88 19.28 5.84
C ALA A 275 -5.40 19.55 7.27
N ASN A 276 -4.89 20.75 7.54
CA ASN A 276 -4.39 21.21 8.83
C ASN A 276 -3.36 20.27 9.50
N SER A 277 -2.54 19.63 8.68
CA SER A 277 -1.49 18.74 9.15
C SER A 277 -0.20 19.01 8.40
N GLU A 278 0.93 19.12 9.12
CA GLU A 278 2.27 19.29 8.56
C GLU A 278 2.35 20.45 7.52
N GLY A 279 1.77 21.59 7.87
CA GLY A 279 1.79 22.80 7.02
C GLY A 279 0.83 22.80 5.84
N GLN A 280 0.00 21.76 5.67
CA GLN A 280 -1.05 21.77 4.65
C GLN A 280 -2.22 22.66 5.10
N PRO A 281 -2.76 23.52 4.22
CA PRO A 281 -3.90 24.37 4.54
C PRO A 281 -5.16 23.56 4.79
N GLY A 282 -6.05 24.12 5.59
CA GLY A 282 -7.30 23.45 5.90
C GLY A 282 -8.33 24.36 6.56
N PRO A 283 -9.50 23.82 6.90
CA PRO A 283 -10.60 24.59 7.51
C PRO A 283 -10.22 25.22 8.85
N GLY A 284 -9.30 24.61 9.61
CA GLY A 284 -8.83 25.13 10.90
C GLY A 284 -8.18 26.50 10.81
N ASP A 285 -7.60 26.86 9.66
CA ASP A 285 -7.00 28.18 9.41
C ASP A 285 -8.04 29.32 9.49
N TYR A 286 -9.32 28.97 9.39
CA TYR A 286 -10.49 29.86 9.50
C TYR A 286 -11.37 29.54 10.71
N HIS A 287 -10.86 28.80 11.70
CA HIS A 287 -11.62 28.35 12.86
C HIS A 287 -12.87 27.52 12.47
N ARG A 288 -12.77 26.76 11.36
CA ARG A 288 -13.79 25.81 10.89
C ARG A 288 -13.37 24.40 11.23
N THR A 289 -14.36 23.54 11.38
CA THR A 289 -14.16 22.12 11.66
C THR A 289 -13.75 21.34 10.40
N HIS A 290 -13.14 20.19 10.57
CA HIS A 290 -12.88 19.25 9.47
C HIS A 290 -14.17 18.85 8.74
N ALA A 291 -15.30 18.74 9.47
CA ALA A 291 -16.59 18.43 8.85
C ALA A 291 -17.08 19.54 7.92
N GLU A 292 -16.94 20.81 8.29
CA GLU A 292 -17.30 21.95 7.42
C GLU A 292 -16.44 21.97 6.16
N GLY A 293 -15.13 21.75 6.29
CA GLY A 293 -14.23 21.68 5.13
C GLY A 293 -14.53 20.50 4.20
N ALA A 294 -14.71 19.30 4.77
CA ALA A 294 -15.02 18.11 4.00
C ALA A 294 -16.40 18.21 3.30
N ASN A 295 -17.39 18.75 3.99
CA ASN A 295 -18.74 18.90 3.48
C ASN A 295 -18.84 19.88 2.31
N MET A 296 -18.06 20.96 2.31
CA MET A 296 -17.95 21.86 1.15
C MET A 296 -17.55 21.10 -0.13
N LEU A 297 -16.51 20.28 -0.03
CA LEU A 297 -16.04 19.47 -1.17
C LEU A 297 -17.04 18.37 -1.53
N ALA A 298 -17.62 17.72 -0.53
CA ALA A 298 -18.60 16.66 -0.71
C ALA A 298 -19.86 17.17 -1.41
N ASP A 299 -20.37 18.35 -1.04
CA ASP A 299 -21.52 18.99 -1.69
C ASP A 299 -21.21 19.35 -3.17
N ALA A 300 -19.96 19.73 -3.49
CA ALA A 300 -19.55 19.98 -4.86
C ALA A 300 -19.50 18.70 -5.72
N LEU A 301 -19.12 17.56 -5.15
CA LEU A 301 -18.99 16.28 -5.85
C LEU A 301 -20.30 15.47 -5.89
N LYS A 302 -21.20 15.68 -4.95
CA LYS A 302 -22.44 14.90 -4.76
C LYS A 302 -23.30 14.77 -6.02
N PRO A 303 -23.50 15.84 -6.85
CA PRO A 303 -24.32 15.76 -8.07
C PRO A 303 -23.78 14.75 -9.10
N PHE A 304 -22.51 14.37 -8.99
CA PHE A 304 -21.82 13.48 -9.92
C PHE A 304 -21.53 12.10 -9.32
N GLY A 305 -21.91 11.85 -8.06
CA GLY A 305 -21.64 10.61 -7.36
C GLY A 305 -20.20 10.44 -6.87
N GLY A 306 -19.42 11.54 -6.81
CA GLY A 306 -18.07 11.52 -6.29
C GLY A 306 -17.97 11.53 -4.78
N ILE A 307 -16.84 11.07 -4.25
CA ILE A 307 -16.57 10.96 -2.82
C ILE A 307 -15.43 11.88 -2.38
N VAL A 308 -15.39 12.17 -1.10
CA VAL A 308 -14.24 12.81 -0.43
C VAL A 308 -13.65 11.80 0.55
N MET A 309 -12.41 11.42 0.33
CA MET A 309 -11.60 10.68 1.29
C MET A 309 -10.84 11.71 2.13
N TRP A 310 -11.26 11.88 3.38
CA TRP A 310 -10.69 12.86 4.29
C TRP A 310 -9.78 12.17 5.28
N ARG A 311 -8.48 12.47 5.23
CA ARG A 311 -7.54 11.85 6.16
C ARG A 311 -7.77 12.34 7.57
N SER A 312 -7.93 11.41 8.50
CA SER A 312 -8.07 11.70 9.93
C SER A 312 -6.73 11.82 10.67
N PHE A 313 -5.66 11.92 9.93
CA PHE A 313 -4.32 12.11 10.45
C PHE A 313 -4.02 13.62 10.56
N VAL A 314 -3.89 14.10 11.78
CA VAL A 314 -3.59 15.50 12.07
C VAL A 314 -2.43 15.57 13.04
N TYR A 315 -1.35 16.24 12.65
CA TYR A 315 -0.36 16.76 13.57
C TYR A 315 -0.57 18.26 13.63
N GLY A 316 -1.45 18.70 14.52
CA GLY A 316 -1.91 20.07 14.54
C GLY A 316 -1.54 20.84 15.79
N ALA A 317 -1.43 22.16 15.64
CA ALA A 317 -1.19 23.11 16.72
C ALA A 317 -2.31 23.10 17.80
N ASN A 318 -3.49 22.57 17.46
CA ASN A 318 -4.64 22.50 18.38
C ASN A 318 -4.47 21.49 19.52
N HIS A 319 -3.52 20.54 19.38
CA HIS A 319 -3.27 19.48 20.35
C HIS A 319 -1.89 19.60 21.01
N LYS A 320 -1.38 20.83 21.14
CA LYS A 320 -0.07 21.08 21.74
C LYS A 320 0.01 20.52 23.17
N GLY A 321 0.96 19.61 23.39
CA GLY A 321 1.16 18.94 24.67
C GLY A 321 0.30 17.68 24.89
N GLU A 322 -0.61 17.34 23.96
CA GLU A 322 -1.29 16.06 23.98
C GLU A 322 -0.40 14.96 23.39
N ASP A 323 -0.46 13.76 23.97
CA ASP A 323 0.24 12.61 23.39
C ASP A 323 -0.20 12.39 21.93
N ARG A 324 0.78 12.32 21.04
CA ARG A 324 0.57 12.26 19.59
C ARG A 324 -0.36 11.13 19.15
N VAL A 325 -0.33 9.99 19.84
CA VAL A 325 -1.18 8.83 19.52
C VAL A 325 -2.66 9.04 19.84
N LYS A 326 -3.01 10.09 20.60
CA LYS A 326 -4.40 10.42 20.94
C LYS A 326 -5.07 11.37 19.95
N GLN A 327 -4.28 12.13 19.19
CA GLN A 327 -4.75 13.30 18.45
C GLN A 327 -5.83 12.97 17.41
N ALA A 328 -5.75 11.85 16.72
CA ALA A 328 -6.76 11.47 15.72
C ALA A 328 -8.15 11.29 16.34
N VAL A 329 -8.24 10.63 17.49
CA VAL A 329 -9.53 10.46 18.21
C VAL A 329 -9.99 11.78 18.78
N SER A 330 -9.11 12.55 19.43
CA SER A 330 -9.44 13.84 20.04
C SER A 330 -10.01 14.83 19.01
N GLU A 331 -9.45 14.85 17.79
CA GLU A 331 -9.87 15.74 16.71
C GLU A 331 -11.19 15.32 16.07
N PHE A 332 -11.40 14.02 15.83
CA PHE A 332 -12.48 13.56 14.98
C PHE A 332 -13.70 12.98 15.73
N LYS A 333 -13.56 12.49 16.97
CA LYS A 333 -14.64 11.84 17.70
C LYS A 333 -15.90 12.72 17.83
N ASN A 334 -15.72 14.00 18.15
CA ASN A 334 -16.83 14.95 18.33
C ASN A 334 -17.46 15.43 17.00
N LEU A 335 -16.87 15.04 15.87
CA LEU A 335 -17.36 15.31 14.53
C LEU A 335 -18.14 14.14 13.93
N ASP A 336 -18.20 13.00 14.63
CA ASP A 336 -18.94 11.84 14.14
C ASP A 336 -20.42 12.18 13.86
N GLY A 337 -20.91 11.75 12.71
CA GLY A 337 -22.26 12.08 12.23
C GLY A 337 -22.42 13.50 11.64
N LYS A 338 -21.38 14.36 11.65
CA LYS A 338 -21.44 15.71 11.07
C LYS A 338 -20.98 15.76 9.62
N PHE A 339 -20.36 14.69 9.12
CA PHE A 339 -19.92 14.58 7.73
C PHE A 339 -21.06 14.17 6.81
N ARG A 340 -21.00 14.61 5.53
CA ARG A 340 -21.92 14.16 4.48
C ARG A 340 -21.77 12.67 4.20
N ASP A 341 -22.80 12.06 3.64
CA ASP A 341 -22.86 10.63 3.28
C ASP A 341 -21.81 10.18 2.21
N ASN A 342 -21.27 11.12 1.45
CA ASN A 342 -20.21 10.89 0.49
C ASN A 342 -18.79 11.30 0.99
N VAL A 343 -18.65 11.60 2.29
CA VAL A 343 -17.35 11.72 2.97
C VAL A 343 -17.00 10.39 3.62
N ILE A 344 -15.75 9.97 3.46
CA ILE A 344 -15.19 8.78 4.10
C ILE A 344 -13.93 9.20 4.86
N LEU A 345 -13.91 8.98 6.17
CA LEU A 345 -12.69 9.22 6.96
C LEU A 345 -11.66 8.14 6.64
N GLN A 346 -10.49 8.55 6.16
CA GLN A 346 -9.37 7.68 5.84
C GLN A 346 -8.37 7.72 6.99
N SER A 347 -8.27 6.61 7.73
CA SER A 347 -7.49 6.49 8.95
C SER A 347 -6.38 5.46 8.80
N LYS A 348 -5.17 5.77 9.29
CA LYS A 348 -4.05 4.84 9.34
C LYS A 348 -4.39 3.63 10.21
N ASN A 349 -3.77 2.51 9.91
CA ASN A 349 -3.97 1.25 10.66
C ASN A 349 -3.51 1.33 12.13
N GLY A 350 -2.49 2.12 12.43
CA GLY A 350 -2.01 2.41 13.78
C GLY A 350 -2.24 3.87 14.19
N PRO A 351 -2.19 4.20 15.48
CA PRO A 351 -2.49 5.54 15.99
C PRO A 351 -1.37 6.57 15.77
N LEU A 352 -0.18 6.12 15.35
CA LEU A 352 0.98 6.99 15.13
C LEU A 352 1.27 7.15 13.63
N ASP A 353 2.09 6.32 13.02
CA ASP A 353 2.57 6.56 11.66
C ASP A 353 3.20 5.33 11.00
N PHE A 354 2.45 4.25 10.82
CA PHE A 354 2.92 3.05 10.10
C PHE A 354 4.23 2.46 10.64
N GLN A 355 4.43 2.53 11.95
CA GLN A 355 5.62 1.99 12.61
C GLN A 355 5.73 0.46 12.40
N PRO A 356 6.89 -0.16 12.57
CA PRO A 356 7.06 -1.61 12.43
C PRO A 356 6.07 -2.42 13.26
N ARG A 357 5.71 -1.93 14.45
CA ARG A 357 4.58 -2.43 15.24
C ARG A 357 3.87 -1.28 15.96
N GLU A 358 2.58 -1.19 15.74
CA GLU A 358 1.65 -0.32 16.47
C GLU A 358 0.44 -1.15 16.92
N PRO A 359 -0.22 -0.83 18.04
CA PRO A 359 -1.58 -1.31 18.25
C PRO A 359 -2.50 -0.76 17.15
N TYR A 360 -3.67 -1.36 16.95
CA TYR A 360 -4.62 -0.81 15.98
C TYR A 360 -5.07 0.60 16.39
N ALA A 361 -5.40 1.44 15.42
CA ALA A 361 -5.82 2.81 15.68
C ALA A 361 -7.21 2.86 16.34
N PRO A 362 -7.36 3.41 17.57
CA PRO A 362 -8.63 3.40 18.29
C PRO A 362 -9.71 4.25 17.63
N ILE A 363 -9.40 5.11 16.67
CA ILE A 363 -10.38 5.89 15.92
C ILE A 363 -11.41 5.00 15.21
N PHE A 364 -11.05 3.76 14.82
CA PHE A 364 -12.00 2.83 14.21
C PHE A 364 -13.13 2.43 15.15
N ASP A 365 -12.93 2.52 16.46
CA ASP A 365 -13.96 2.26 17.47
C ASP A 365 -14.57 3.53 18.10
N ASN A 366 -14.10 4.71 17.71
CA ASN A 366 -14.63 5.98 18.20
C ASN A 366 -15.48 6.74 17.17
N ILE A 367 -15.58 6.23 15.96
CA ILE A 367 -16.43 6.76 14.88
C ILE A 367 -17.47 5.70 14.51
N HIS A 368 -18.75 6.04 14.62
CA HIS A 368 -19.86 5.08 14.47
C HIS A 368 -20.86 5.46 13.38
N GLN A 369 -21.03 6.76 13.09
CA GLN A 369 -22.00 7.28 12.13
C GLN A 369 -21.36 7.66 10.80
N THR A 370 -20.13 8.14 10.83
CA THR A 370 -19.37 8.53 9.64
C THR A 370 -18.70 7.33 9.01
N GLN A 371 -18.73 7.27 7.68
CA GLN A 371 -18.07 6.17 6.94
C GLN A 371 -16.56 6.21 7.14
N GLN A 372 -15.95 5.04 7.28
CA GLN A 372 -14.51 4.89 7.47
C GLN A 372 -13.86 4.01 6.40
N MET A 373 -12.59 4.27 6.11
CA MET A 373 -11.71 3.39 5.35
C MET A 373 -10.34 3.30 6.03
N ALA A 374 -9.68 2.15 5.89
CA ALA A 374 -8.33 1.97 6.39
C ALA A 374 -7.30 2.51 5.40
N GLU A 375 -6.26 3.18 5.89
CA GLU A 375 -5.06 3.52 5.14
C GLU A 375 -3.91 2.62 5.59
N LEU A 376 -3.42 1.80 4.67
CA LEU A 376 -2.25 0.93 4.86
C LEU A 376 -1.07 1.55 4.11
N GLN A 377 0.16 1.32 4.59
CA GLN A 377 1.35 1.80 3.87
C GLN A 377 2.09 0.64 3.20
N ILE A 378 2.18 0.67 1.87
CA ILE A 378 2.94 -0.30 1.08
C ILE A 378 4.41 0.13 0.94
N THR A 379 4.68 1.42 1.11
CA THR A 379 5.98 2.07 0.89
C THR A 379 7.09 1.68 1.85
N GLN A 380 6.82 1.00 2.95
CA GLN A 380 7.84 0.58 3.94
C GLN A 380 8.69 1.74 4.50
N GLU A 381 8.11 2.93 4.72
CA GLU A 381 8.84 4.11 5.20
C GLU A 381 9.65 3.83 6.46
N TYR A 382 9.04 3.12 7.41
CA TYR A 382 9.62 2.73 8.70
C TYR A 382 10.08 1.26 8.74
N LEU A 383 10.08 0.58 7.61
CA LEU A 383 10.36 -0.86 7.48
C LEU A 383 11.45 -1.13 6.44
N GLY A 384 12.48 -0.27 6.40
CA GLY A 384 13.66 -0.46 5.59
C GLY A 384 13.60 0.08 4.16
N GLN A 385 12.54 0.78 3.76
CA GLN A 385 12.51 1.64 2.56
C GLN A 385 12.88 0.92 1.25
N SER A 386 12.33 -0.24 0.97
CA SER A 386 12.71 -1.07 -0.20
C SER A 386 14.20 -1.45 -0.28
N LYS A 387 14.96 -1.25 0.79
CA LYS A 387 16.31 -1.81 0.96
C LYS A 387 16.29 -3.10 1.77
N HIS A 388 15.21 -3.31 2.54
CA HIS A 388 15.03 -4.49 3.38
C HIS A 388 13.92 -5.38 2.84
N LEU A 389 14.11 -6.67 2.96
CA LEU A 389 13.04 -7.64 2.79
C LEU A 389 12.12 -7.53 3.99
N THR A 390 10.89 -7.05 3.74
CA THR A 390 9.83 -6.96 4.75
C THR A 390 8.49 -7.20 4.08
N TYR A 391 7.88 -8.34 4.39
CA TYR A 391 6.56 -8.72 3.88
C TYR A 391 5.48 -8.23 4.83
N LEU A 392 4.55 -7.42 4.33
CA LEU A 392 3.61 -6.65 5.15
C LEU A 392 2.27 -7.34 5.40
N ALA A 393 1.94 -8.42 4.68
CA ALA A 393 0.66 -9.10 4.86
C ALA A 393 0.40 -9.54 6.31
N PRO A 394 1.37 -10.10 7.07
CA PRO A 394 1.16 -10.44 8.48
C PRO A 394 0.73 -9.23 9.33
N MET A 395 1.35 -8.05 9.13
CA MET A 395 1.00 -6.82 9.84
C MET A 395 -0.44 -6.37 9.53
N TRP A 396 -0.85 -6.44 8.27
CA TRP A 396 -2.21 -6.05 7.88
C TRP A 396 -3.25 -7.08 8.33
N LYS A 397 -2.90 -8.36 8.39
CA LYS A 397 -3.74 -9.41 8.99
C LYS A 397 -3.94 -9.20 10.49
N GLU A 398 -2.90 -8.79 11.20
CA GLU A 398 -2.98 -8.40 12.61
C GLU A 398 -4.00 -7.26 12.79
N PHE A 399 -3.90 -6.19 12.00
CA PHE A 399 -4.87 -5.09 12.00
C PHE A 399 -6.31 -5.55 11.75
N PHE A 400 -6.55 -6.39 10.73
CA PHE A 400 -7.88 -6.93 10.44
C PHE A 400 -8.38 -7.95 11.49
N GLY A 401 -7.56 -8.39 12.41
CA GLY A 401 -7.95 -9.13 13.60
C GLY A 401 -8.68 -8.26 14.63
N PHE A 402 -8.36 -6.96 14.67
CA PHE A 402 -9.02 -5.99 15.55
C PHE A 402 -10.15 -5.22 14.84
N VAL A 403 -9.94 -4.81 13.60
CA VAL A 403 -10.90 -4.01 12.82
C VAL A 403 -11.62 -4.87 11.81
N ASN A 404 -12.93 -5.08 12.02
CA ASN A 404 -13.74 -5.88 11.10
C ASN A 404 -13.87 -5.18 9.74
N PRO A 405 -13.36 -5.76 8.65
CA PRO A 405 -13.40 -5.16 7.32
C PRO A 405 -14.81 -4.85 6.79
N SER A 406 -15.84 -5.56 7.27
CA SER A 406 -17.23 -5.32 6.85
C SER A 406 -17.77 -3.95 7.28
N ARG A 407 -17.14 -3.31 8.27
CA ARG A 407 -17.46 -1.95 8.71
C ARG A 407 -16.85 -0.87 7.82
N LEU A 408 -15.86 -1.25 6.99
CA LEU A 408 -15.10 -0.32 6.16
C LEU A 408 -15.75 -0.13 4.78
N LYS A 409 -15.80 1.09 4.30
CA LYS A 409 -16.20 1.41 2.92
C LYS A 409 -15.10 1.09 1.92
N GLY A 410 -13.87 1.09 2.36
CA GLY A 410 -12.73 0.85 1.51
C GLY A 410 -11.44 0.59 2.29
N ILE A 411 -10.43 0.23 1.53
CA ILE A 411 -9.05 0.09 1.97
C ILE A 411 -8.19 0.85 0.97
N ALA A 412 -7.39 1.78 1.47
CA ALA A 412 -6.41 2.53 0.69
C ALA A 412 -5.00 2.05 1.03
N GLY A 413 -4.12 2.02 0.05
CA GLY A 413 -2.71 1.67 0.22
C GLY A 413 -1.80 2.78 -0.31
N VAL A 414 -0.91 3.31 0.52
CA VAL A 414 0.14 4.23 0.08
C VAL A 414 1.13 3.45 -0.78
N ALA A 415 1.20 3.77 -2.06
CA ALA A 415 1.88 2.97 -3.06
C ALA A 415 3.41 3.18 -3.06
N ASN A 416 4.18 2.09 -3.09
CA ASN A 416 5.59 2.10 -3.42
C ASN A 416 5.79 1.63 -4.86
N ILE A 417 5.43 2.47 -5.82
CA ILE A 417 5.48 2.19 -7.25
C ILE A 417 6.15 3.36 -7.95
N GLY A 418 7.26 3.10 -8.59
CA GLY A 418 8.05 4.10 -9.29
C GLY A 418 8.52 3.63 -10.66
N ASP A 419 9.46 4.36 -11.27
CA ASP A 419 9.98 4.07 -12.61
C ASP A 419 11.16 3.10 -12.64
N ASP A 420 11.56 2.52 -11.49
CA ASP A 420 12.52 1.42 -11.45
C ASP A 420 12.04 0.23 -12.32
N ALA A 421 12.98 -0.55 -12.83
CA ALA A 421 12.69 -1.69 -13.68
C ALA A 421 11.68 -2.64 -13.01
N ASN A 422 11.91 -3.00 -11.75
CA ASN A 422 11.04 -3.89 -10.97
C ASN A 422 9.85 -3.18 -10.29
N TRP A 423 9.56 -1.92 -10.57
CA TRP A 423 8.47 -1.09 -10.05
C TRP A 423 8.54 -0.71 -8.57
N CYS A 424 9.18 -1.50 -7.72
CA CYS A 424 9.06 -1.40 -6.26
C CYS A 424 10.41 -1.24 -5.53
N GLY A 425 11.52 -1.10 -6.28
CA GLY A 425 12.86 -0.99 -5.72
C GLY A 425 13.42 -2.35 -5.30
N HIS A 426 12.97 -2.94 -4.21
CA HIS A 426 13.33 -4.30 -3.80
C HIS A 426 12.46 -5.33 -4.54
N PRO A 427 13.00 -6.46 -5.07
CA PRO A 427 12.20 -7.48 -5.76
C PRO A 427 11.02 -7.99 -4.93
N PHE A 428 11.23 -8.26 -3.64
CA PHE A 428 10.17 -8.71 -2.72
C PHE A 428 9.16 -7.61 -2.32
N SER A 429 9.44 -6.33 -2.57
CA SER A 429 8.46 -5.26 -2.32
C SER A 429 7.27 -5.34 -3.27
N GLN A 430 7.39 -6.01 -4.42
CA GLN A 430 6.25 -6.34 -5.28
C GLN A 430 5.22 -7.23 -4.55
N ALA A 431 5.67 -8.13 -3.67
CA ALA A 431 4.80 -8.96 -2.86
C ALA A 431 3.89 -8.14 -1.95
N ASN A 432 4.31 -6.95 -1.52
CA ASN A 432 3.49 -6.06 -0.70
C ASN A 432 2.38 -5.39 -1.51
N TRP A 433 2.65 -4.98 -2.75
CA TRP A 433 1.61 -4.52 -3.67
C TRP A 433 0.61 -5.64 -3.97
N TYR A 434 1.10 -6.84 -4.27
CA TYR A 434 0.27 -8.03 -4.47
C TYR A 434 -0.61 -8.31 -3.25
N ALA A 435 -0.01 -8.35 -2.07
CA ALA A 435 -0.70 -8.64 -0.80
C ALA A 435 -1.77 -7.59 -0.47
N PHE A 436 -1.48 -6.30 -0.71
CA PHE A 436 -2.47 -5.24 -0.54
C PHE A 436 -3.73 -5.53 -1.38
N GLY A 437 -3.59 -5.82 -2.66
CA GLY A 437 -4.73 -6.08 -3.53
C GLY A 437 -5.51 -7.33 -3.12
N ARG A 438 -4.81 -8.41 -2.76
CA ARG A 438 -5.43 -9.65 -2.31
C ARG A 438 -6.22 -9.47 -1.00
N LEU A 439 -5.65 -8.77 -0.03
CA LEU A 439 -6.33 -8.47 1.24
C LEU A 439 -7.46 -7.45 1.07
N ALA A 440 -7.31 -6.45 0.20
CA ALA A 440 -8.38 -5.51 -0.09
C ALA A 440 -9.58 -6.19 -0.79
N TRP A 441 -9.33 -7.23 -1.59
CA TRP A 441 -10.38 -8.07 -2.17
C TRP A 441 -10.99 -9.02 -1.12
N ASN A 442 -10.15 -9.73 -0.38
CA ASN A 442 -10.56 -10.72 0.61
C ASN A 442 -9.66 -10.67 1.87
N PRO A 443 -10.04 -9.92 2.90
CA PRO A 443 -9.27 -9.84 4.15
C PRO A 443 -9.14 -11.17 4.91
N SER A 444 -9.93 -12.19 4.55
CA SER A 444 -9.86 -13.51 5.19
C SER A 444 -8.75 -14.41 4.66
N ILE A 445 -8.17 -14.09 3.49
CA ILE A 445 -7.07 -14.89 2.93
C ILE A 445 -5.85 -14.84 3.86
N SER A 446 -5.13 -15.96 3.99
CA SER A 446 -3.96 -16.03 4.85
C SER A 446 -2.73 -15.37 4.21
N SER A 447 -1.80 -14.91 5.03
CA SER A 447 -0.53 -14.33 4.57
C SER A 447 0.32 -15.37 3.82
N GLU A 448 0.26 -16.63 4.24
CA GLU A 448 0.93 -17.78 3.63
C GLU A 448 0.42 -18.01 2.21
N GLN A 449 -0.90 -18.05 2.05
CA GLN A 449 -1.51 -18.25 0.73
C GLN A 449 -1.13 -17.10 -0.23
N ILE A 450 -1.14 -15.86 0.24
CA ILE A 450 -0.76 -14.70 -0.58
C ILE A 450 0.72 -14.79 -0.99
N ALA A 451 1.61 -15.15 -0.06
CA ALA A 451 3.03 -15.31 -0.33
C ALA A 451 3.28 -16.39 -1.38
N HIS A 452 2.61 -17.55 -1.22
CA HIS A 452 2.68 -18.65 -2.17
C HIS A 452 2.20 -18.25 -3.57
N GLU A 453 1.02 -17.61 -3.65
CA GLU A 453 0.44 -17.14 -4.92
C GLU A 453 1.41 -16.20 -5.65
N TRP A 454 1.96 -15.21 -4.95
CA TRP A 454 2.89 -14.25 -5.53
C TRP A 454 4.20 -14.93 -5.99
N LEU A 455 4.79 -15.76 -5.13
CA LEU A 455 6.07 -16.41 -5.37
C LEU A 455 6.00 -17.32 -6.61
N VAL A 456 4.96 -18.17 -6.68
CA VAL A 456 4.79 -19.11 -7.79
C VAL A 456 4.48 -18.38 -9.10
N GLN A 457 3.64 -17.33 -9.08
CA GLN A 457 3.33 -16.56 -10.28
C GLN A 457 4.54 -15.76 -10.78
N THR A 458 5.33 -15.19 -9.88
CA THR A 458 6.47 -14.35 -10.24
C THR A 458 7.61 -15.19 -10.80
N TYR A 459 7.99 -16.26 -10.13
CA TYR A 459 9.18 -17.05 -10.49
C TYR A 459 8.87 -18.35 -11.24
N GLY A 460 7.61 -18.73 -11.38
CA GLY A 460 7.21 -19.98 -12.08
C GLY A 460 7.69 -21.26 -11.39
N CYS A 461 8.26 -21.17 -10.22
CA CYS A 461 8.84 -22.32 -9.49
C CYS A 461 7.83 -22.87 -8.49
N LYS A 462 7.54 -24.18 -8.60
CA LYS A 462 6.64 -24.93 -7.70
C LYS A 462 7.41 -25.92 -6.80
N ASP A 463 8.74 -25.95 -6.87
CA ASP A 463 9.54 -26.86 -6.04
C ASP A 463 9.46 -26.40 -4.57
N GLU A 464 8.95 -27.29 -3.70
CA GLU A 464 8.76 -27.01 -2.28
C GLU A 464 10.08 -26.74 -1.54
N ASN A 465 11.23 -27.24 -2.05
CA ASN A 465 12.54 -26.90 -1.49
C ASN A 465 12.95 -25.43 -1.73
N PHE A 466 12.26 -24.74 -2.63
CA PHE A 466 12.40 -23.30 -2.85
C PHE A 466 11.24 -22.53 -2.21
N THR A 467 9.98 -22.92 -2.52
CA THR A 467 8.82 -22.12 -2.13
C THR A 467 8.65 -22.06 -0.61
N LYS A 468 8.72 -23.18 0.10
CA LYS A 468 8.49 -23.23 1.55
C LYS A 468 9.49 -22.41 2.37
N PRO A 469 10.82 -22.52 2.16
CA PRO A 469 11.78 -21.69 2.90
C PRO A 469 11.68 -20.20 2.54
N VAL A 470 11.39 -19.85 1.27
CA VAL A 470 11.22 -18.45 0.86
C VAL A 470 9.94 -17.87 1.44
N GLU A 471 8.83 -18.61 1.45
CA GLU A 471 7.59 -18.23 2.13
C GLU A 471 7.84 -17.97 3.62
N MET A 472 8.57 -18.86 4.31
CA MET A 472 8.92 -18.67 5.71
C MET A 472 9.76 -17.41 5.94
N MET A 473 10.74 -17.16 5.06
CA MET A 473 11.54 -15.94 5.09
C MET A 473 10.65 -14.69 4.93
N MET A 474 9.69 -14.70 4.01
CA MET A 474 8.72 -13.61 3.84
C MET A 474 7.88 -13.42 5.10
N LEU A 475 7.24 -14.47 5.58
CA LEU A 475 6.30 -14.43 6.71
C LEU A 475 6.93 -13.94 8.02
N THR A 476 8.21 -14.25 8.24
CA THR A 476 8.93 -13.87 9.45
C THR A 476 9.71 -12.55 9.33
N SER A 477 9.78 -11.98 8.11
CA SER A 477 10.62 -10.80 7.82
C SER A 477 10.17 -9.53 8.57
N ARG A 478 8.85 -9.33 8.77
CA ARG A 478 8.36 -8.21 9.58
C ARG A 478 8.80 -8.35 11.04
N GLU A 479 8.73 -9.55 11.63
CA GLU A 479 9.19 -9.79 12.99
C GLU A 479 10.71 -9.59 13.14
N ALA A 480 11.49 -9.95 12.12
CA ALA A 480 12.91 -9.63 12.10
C ALA A 480 13.12 -8.12 12.18
N CYS A 481 12.41 -7.32 11.37
CA CYS A 481 12.47 -5.85 11.42
C CYS A 481 12.09 -5.31 12.80
N VAL A 482 10.98 -5.75 13.38
CA VAL A 482 10.57 -5.33 14.74
C VAL A 482 11.67 -5.62 15.75
N ASN A 483 12.23 -6.84 15.70
CA ASN A 483 13.23 -7.26 16.69
C ASN A 483 14.53 -6.47 16.58
N TYR A 484 15.08 -6.22 15.37
CA TYR A 484 16.33 -5.46 15.29
C TYR A 484 16.14 -3.94 15.31
N MET A 485 14.93 -3.42 15.10
CA MET A 485 14.66 -1.98 15.16
C MET A 485 14.08 -1.56 16.52
N MET A 486 12.89 -2.03 16.84
CA MET A 486 12.09 -1.51 17.97
C MET A 486 11.25 -2.62 18.62
N PRO A 487 11.89 -3.55 19.34
CA PRO A 487 11.20 -4.64 20.01
C PRO A 487 10.33 -4.15 21.18
N LEU A 488 9.39 -5.00 21.60
CA LEU A 488 8.56 -4.85 22.81
C LEU A 488 7.69 -3.58 22.83
N GLY A 489 7.37 -3.01 21.67
CA GLY A 489 6.55 -1.80 21.56
C GLY A 489 7.35 -0.49 21.56
N LEU A 490 8.67 -0.54 21.50
CA LEU A 490 9.47 0.63 21.14
C LEU A 490 9.04 1.14 19.77
N HIS A 491 9.10 2.45 19.54
CA HIS A 491 8.64 3.07 18.31
C HIS A 491 9.29 4.43 18.07
N HIS A 492 9.35 4.82 16.81
CA HIS A 492 9.73 6.14 16.29
C HIS A 492 11.12 6.63 16.73
N ILE A 493 12.09 5.72 16.82
CA ILE A 493 13.49 6.04 17.18
C ILE A 493 14.42 6.01 15.96
N PHE A 494 13.93 6.56 14.85
CA PHE A 494 14.63 6.67 13.57
C PHE A 494 15.45 7.95 13.47
N LYS A 495 16.45 7.94 12.58
CA LYS A 495 17.13 9.16 12.11
C LYS A 495 16.11 10.15 11.54
N PHE A 496 16.34 11.44 11.81
CA PHE A 496 15.53 12.52 11.25
C PHE A 496 15.49 12.48 9.72
N ASP A 497 14.48 13.14 9.16
CA ASP A 497 14.21 13.36 7.73
C ASP A 497 13.82 12.11 6.94
N HIS A 498 14.64 11.07 6.94
CA HIS A 498 14.44 9.93 6.04
C HIS A 498 13.99 8.64 6.72
N HIS A 499 13.91 8.59 8.04
CA HIS A 499 13.48 7.43 8.82
C HIS A 499 14.22 6.12 8.47
N TYR A 500 15.51 6.22 8.11
CA TYR A 500 16.37 5.08 7.83
C TYR A 500 17.55 5.00 8.79
N GLY A 501 17.62 3.94 9.57
CA GLY A 501 18.62 3.75 10.61
C GLY A 501 18.21 4.33 11.98
N PRO A 502 18.92 3.93 13.06
CA PRO A 502 18.61 4.30 14.45
C PRO A 502 19.16 5.68 14.82
N GLU A 503 18.41 6.42 15.64
CA GLU A 503 18.84 7.65 16.29
C GLU A 503 18.15 7.78 17.66
N PRO A 504 18.40 6.85 18.62
CA PRO A 504 17.70 6.86 19.90
C PRO A 504 17.99 8.12 20.73
N ASP A 505 19.12 8.78 20.55
CA ASP A 505 19.49 10.05 21.19
C ASP A 505 18.97 11.29 20.42
N GLY A 506 18.17 11.08 19.37
CA GLY A 506 17.71 12.14 18.47
C GLY A 506 16.91 13.23 19.20
N PHE A 507 17.47 14.45 19.22
CA PHE A 507 16.84 15.65 19.77
C PHE A 507 17.29 16.90 19.01
N ILE A 508 16.32 17.67 18.52
CA ILE A 508 16.55 18.97 17.89
C ILE A 508 15.73 20.04 18.62
N ALA A 509 16.39 20.97 19.29
CA ALA A 509 15.74 21.94 20.16
C ALA A 509 14.74 22.88 19.46
N SER A 510 14.86 23.08 18.14
CA SER A 510 13.93 23.85 17.34
C SER A 510 12.69 23.07 16.86
N TYR A 511 12.67 21.75 17.04
CA TYR A 511 11.54 20.90 16.67
C TYR A 511 10.56 20.72 17.83
N PRO A 512 9.29 20.50 17.56
CA PRO A 512 8.38 19.98 18.58
C PRO A 512 8.95 18.71 19.19
N LEU A 513 8.84 18.57 20.53
CA LEU A 513 9.43 17.42 21.24
C LEU A 513 8.88 16.08 20.70
N GLU A 514 7.62 16.04 20.33
CA GLU A 514 6.94 14.89 19.73
C GLU A 514 7.41 14.52 18.32
N TRP A 515 8.38 15.25 17.78
CA TRP A 515 9.09 14.88 16.54
C TRP A 515 10.44 14.25 16.81
N CYS A 516 10.89 14.27 18.08
CA CYS A 516 12.20 13.79 18.48
C CYS A 516 12.13 12.34 19.01
N PRO A 517 13.04 11.44 18.60
CA PRO A 517 13.14 10.07 19.11
C PRO A 517 13.09 9.93 20.63
N VAL A 518 13.78 10.81 21.38
CA VAL A 518 13.80 10.79 22.84
C VAL A 518 12.42 10.91 23.49
N TYR A 519 11.44 11.51 22.78
CA TYR A 519 10.07 11.61 23.26
C TYR A 519 9.38 10.25 23.36
N TYR A 520 9.71 9.31 22.48
CA TYR A 520 8.97 8.06 22.35
C TYR A 520 9.47 6.97 23.28
N HIS A 521 10.78 6.82 23.46
CA HIS A 521 11.31 5.76 24.31
C HIS A 521 11.39 6.14 25.80
N LYS A 522 11.42 7.44 26.15
CA LYS A 522 11.43 7.93 27.55
C LYS A 522 12.45 7.24 28.45
N ALA A 523 13.56 6.71 27.90
CA ALA A 523 14.56 5.98 28.71
C ALA A 523 15.20 6.88 29.76
N ASP A 524 15.24 6.39 30.99
CA ASP A 524 15.90 7.01 32.16
C ASP A 524 16.54 5.96 33.07
N ALA A 525 17.06 6.38 34.23
CA ALA A 525 17.70 5.47 35.17
C ALA A 525 16.74 4.42 35.76
N ASN A 526 15.43 4.66 35.72
CA ASN A 526 14.41 3.79 36.28
C ASN A 526 13.87 2.77 35.26
N GLY A 527 13.86 3.11 33.98
CA GLY A 527 13.26 2.24 32.96
C GLY A 527 13.22 2.85 31.57
N ILE A 528 12.37 2.26 30.72
CA ILE A 528 12.16 2.66 29.33
C ILE A 528 10.70 2.42 28.94
N GLY A 529 10.21 3.13 27.93
CA GLY A 529 8.86 3.04 27.41
C GLY A 529 7.99 4.24 27.79
N PHE A 530 6.87 4.39 27.12
CA PHE A 530 5.98 5.53 27.29
C PHE A 530 4.77 5.14 28.14
N ASP A 531 4.57 5.77 29.30
CA ASP A 531 3.38 5.53 30.14
C ASP A 531 2.14 6.17 29.49
N ARG A 532 1.36 5.34 28.84
CA ARG A 532 0.08 5.64 28.21
C ARG A 532 -1.10 4.96 28.90
N SER A 533 -0.85 4.35 30.06
CA SER A 533 -1.87 3.82 30.94
C SER A 533 -2.80 4.93 31.47
N SER A 534 -3.84 4.55 32.20
CA SER A 534 -4.74 5.49 32.89
C SER A 534 -4.03 6.37 33.93
N LYS A 535 -2.82 6.00 34.34
CA LYS A 535 -1.97 6.78 35.26
C LYS A 535 -1.01 7.74 34.53
N GLY A 536 -0.79 7.51 33.24
CA GLY A 536 0.04 8.33 32.37
C GLY A 536 -0.76 9.29 31.51
N THR A 537 -0.62 9.18 30.15
CA THR A 537 -1.37 10.04 29.23
C THR A 537 -2.79 9.58 28.96
N ASP A 538 -3.18 8.44 29.49
CA ASP A 538 -4.49 7.80 29.29
C ASP A 538 -4.85 7.60 27.79
N ALA A 539 -3.90 7.17 26.99
CA ALA A 539 -4.18 6.77 25.62
C ALA A 539 -5.02 5.46 25.59
N VAL A 540 -4.84 4.60 26.59
CA VAL A 540 -5.66 3.38 26.76
C VAL A 540 -7.14 3.69 26.90
N GLY A 541 -7.52 4.86 27.43
CA GLY A 541 -8.90 5.31 27.56
C GLY A 541 -9.63 5.50 26.23
N GLN A 542 -8.93 5.52 25.10
CA GLN A 542 -9.54 5.60 23.76
C GLN A 542 -9.91 4.22 23.18
N TYR A 543 -9.48 3.13 23.81
CA TYR A 543 -9.83 1.76 23.39
C TYR A 543 -11.11 1.27 24.06
N PRO A 544 -11.91 0.44 23.38
CA PRO A 544 -13.06 -0.23 24.02
C PRO A 544 -12.60 -1.40 24.89
N GLU A 545 -13.48 -1.87 25.78
CA GLU A 545 -13.26 -3.16 26.43
C GLU A 545 -13.37 -4.33 25.43
N PRO A 546 -12.58 -5.38 25.57
CA PRO A 546 -11.65 -5.67 26.67
C PRO A 546 -10.25 -5.05 26.51
N TYR A 547 -9.97 -4.38 25.40
CA TYR A 547 -8.61 -3.89 25.06
C TYR A 547 -8.14 -2.81 26.04
N ARG A 548 -9.04 -1.94 26.51
CA ARG A 548 -8.69 -0.93 27.51
C ARG A 548 -8.08 -1.57 28.76
N SER A 549 -8.79 -2.51 29.37
CA SER A 549 -8.30 -3.20 30.58
C SER A 549 -7.05 -4.02 30.31
N LEU A 550 -6.97 -4.64 29.11
CA LEU A 550 -5.80 -5.44 28.71
C LEU A 550 -4.53 -4.59 28.61
N TYR A 551 -4.61 -3.41 28.01
CA TYR A 551 -3.46 -2.53 27.80
C TYR A 551 -3.13 -1.65 29.01
N ASP A 552 -4.10 -1.36 29.89
CA ASP A 552 -3.91 -0.49 31.06
C ASP A 552 -3.11 -1.14 32.18
N ASN A 553 -3.17 -2.46 32.31
CA ASN A 553 -2.44 -3.19 33.33
C ASN A 553 -1.16 -3.79 32.73
N ILE A 554 -0.01 -3.43 33.31
CA ILE A 554 1.31 -3.89 32.87
C ILE A 554 1.44 -5.43 32.86
N ASP A 555 0.76 -6.13 33.80
CA ASP A 555 0.85 -7.59 33.94
C ASP A 555 -0.01 -8.34 32.89
N THR A 556 -0.96 -7.65 32.26
CA THR A 556 -1.82 -8.22 31.21
C THR A 556 -1.54 -7.66 29.83
N CYS A 557 -0.78 -6.55 29.75
CA CYS A 557 -0.42 -5.95 28.48
C CYS A 557 0.41 -6.94 27.65
N PRO A 558 0.03 -7.20 26.38
CA PRO A 558 0.84 -8.04 25.50
C PRO A 558 2.26 -7.49 25.39
N GLU A 559 3.26 -8.37 25.52
CA GLU A 559 4.66 -7.95 25.55
C GLU A 559 5.08 -7.17 24.29
N GLU A 560 4.49 -7.47 23.14
CA GLU A 560 4.74 -6.76 21.90
C GLU A 560 4.30 -5.28 21.93
N TYR A 561 3.47 -4.87 22.89
CA TYR A 561 3.02 -3.48 23.10
C TYR A 561 3.46 -2.93 24.45
N LEU A 562 4.28 -3.65 25.22
CA LEU A 562 4.62 -3.32 26.59
C LEU A 562 5.20 -1.89 26.71
N LEU A 563 6.23 -1.58 25.94
CA LEU A 563 6.90 -0.26 25.95
C LEU A 563 6.14 0.83 25.18
N TRP A 564 5.09 0.44 24.47
CA TRP A 564 4.14 1.38 23.88
C TRP A 564 3.22 1.99 24.93
N PHE A 565 2.74 1.17 25.85
CA PHE A 565 1.74 1.58 26.84
C PHE A 565 2.31 1.85 28.23
N HIS A 566 3.51 1.35 28.56
CA HIS A 566 4.08 1.45 29.91
C HIS A 566 5.52 1.94 29.91
N HIS A 567 5.87 2.71 30.94
CA HIS A 567 7.25 2.96 31.32
C HIS A 567 7.69 1.85 32.30
N VAL A 568 8.60 1.00 31.86
CA VAL A 568 8.88 -0.29 32.51
C VAL A 568 10.27 -0.31 33.12
N PRO A 569 10.41 -0.70 34.39
CA PRO A 569 11.73 -0.81 35.05
C PRO A 569 12.66 -1.80 34.32
N TRP A 570 13.95 -1.47 34.27
CA TRP A 570 14.95 -2.33 33.61
C TRP A 570 15.02 -3.76 34.19
N SER A 571 14.68 -3.93 35.47
CA SER A 571 14.65 -5.21 36.18
C SER A 571 13.30 -5.93 36.13
N TYR A 572 12.27 -5.34 35.50
CA TYR A 572 10.97 -5.97 35.35
C TYR A 572 11.10 -7.32 34.62
N LYS A 573 10.44 -8.35 35.15
CA LYS A 573 10.51 -9.71 34.59
C LYS A 573 9.36 -9.98 33.62
N LEU A 574 9.71 -10.37 32.41
CA LEU A 574 8.78 -10.78 31.38
C LEU A 574 8.37 -12.26 31.57
N SER A 575 7.44 -12.74 30.75
CA SER A 575 6.95 -14.12 30.78
C SER A 575 8.06 -15.17 30.58
N SER A 576 9.13 -14.81 29.88
CA SER A 576 10.35 -15.62 29.73
C SER A 576 11.13 -15.83 31.02
N GLY A 577 10.86 -15.04 32.07
CA GLY A 577 11.64 -14.98 33.32
C GLY A 577 12.89 -14.08 33.24
N SER A 578 13.21 -13.58 32.05
CA SER A 578 14.29 -12.62 31.82
C SER A 578 13.88 -11.22 32.30
N THR A 579 14.87 -10.40 32.67
CA THR A 579 14.61 -8.96 32.91
C THR A 579 14.32 -8.25 31.60
N LEU A 580 13.66 -7.09 31.66
CA LEU A 580 13.43 -6.26 30.47
C LEU A 580 14.73 -5.99 29.70
N TRP A 581 15.82 -5.69 30.40
CA TRP A 581 17.10 -5.45 29.75
C TRP A 581 17.63 -6.68 29.00
N GLN A 582 17.58 -7.85 29.65
CA GLN A 582 18.00 -9.11 29.02
C GLN A 582 17.13 -9.44 27.81
N GLU A 583 15.81 -9.25 27.92
CA GLU A 583 14.88 -9.48 26.80
C GLU A 583 15.15 -8.52 25.63
N LEU A 584 15.44 -7.24 25.90
CA LEU A 584 15.83 -6.29 24.85
C LEU A 584 17.12 -6.74 24.14
N CYS A 585 18.17 -7.12 24.89
CA CYS A 585 19.41 -7.66 24.31
C CYS A 585 19.12 -8.89 23.43
N MET A 586 18.32 -9.82 23.94
CA MET A 586 17.94 -11.05 23.21
C MET A 586 17.17 -10.74 21.93
N ARG A 587 16.18 -9.84 21.98
CA ARG A 587 15.37 -9.48 20.81
C ARG A 587 16.19 -8.82 19.71
N TYR A 588 17.05 -7.86 20.06
CA TYR A 588 17.96 -7.23 19.10
C TYR A 588 18.90 -8.25 18.45
N ASN A 589 19.51 -9.14 19.25
CA ASN A 589 20.36 -10.20 18.71
C ASN A 589 19.59 -11.19 17.84
N MET A 590 18.37 -11.57 18.22
CA MET A 590 17.50 -12.45 17.43
C MET A 590 17.16 -11.82 16.07
N GLY A 591 16.81 -10.54 16.03
CA GLY A 591 16.51 -9.85 14.78
C GLY A 591 17.68 -9.87 13.80
N VAL A 592 18.91 -9.62 14.29
CA VAL A 592 20.13 -9.72 13.47
C VAL A 592 20.35 -11.15 12.98
N ALA A 593 20.22 -12.15 13.85
CA ALA A 593 20.40 -13.57 13.50
C ALA A 593 19.37 -14.05 12.45
N MET A 594 18.12 -13.57 12.53
CA MET A 594 17.09 -13.86 11.52
C MET A 594 17.51 -13.34 10.14
N VAL A 595 17.95 -12.08 10.04
CA VAL A 595 18.40 -11.49 8.76
C VAL A 595 19.65 -12.22 8.23
N GLU A 596 20.58 -12.59 9.10
CA GLU A 596 21.75 -13.39 8.71
C GLU A 596 21.34 -14.76 8.16
N THR A 597 20.35 -15.40 8.77
CA THR A 597 19.79 -16.66 8.30
C THR A 597 19.16 -16.49 6.90
N TYR A 598 18.38 -15.43 6.68
CA TYR A 598 17.80 -15.15 5.35
C TYR A 598 18.86 -14.94 4.29
N ARG A 599 19.89 -14.13 4.59
CA ARG A 599 21.01 -13.86 3.68
C ARG A 599 21.76 -15.14 3.33
N ASN A 600 22.12 -15.96 4.34
CA ASN A 600 22.84 -17.20 4.13
C ASN A 600 22.02 -18.20 3.31
N PHE A 601 20.75 -18.38 3.62
CA PHE A 601 19.85 -19.24 2.87
C PHE A 601 19.70 -18.77 1.42
N TRP A 602 19.43 -17.48 1.20
CA TRP A 602 19.28 -16.93 -0.14
C TRP A 602 20.52 -17.19 -0.98
N HIS A 603 21.67 -16.79 -0.47
CA HIS A 603 22.96 -16.91 -1.15
C HIS A 603 23.33 -18.36 -1.52
N THR A 604 23.14 -19.31 -0.60
CA THR A 604 23.64 -20.68 -0.76
C THR A 604 22.65 -21.62 -1.45
N SER A 605 21.34 -21.37 -1.32
CA SER A 605 20.33 -22.40 -1.61
C SER A 605 19.39 -22.06 -2.77
N THR A 606 19.22 -20.76 -3.12
CA THR A 606 18.12 -20.35 -4.01
C THR A 606 18.52 -20.18 -5.48
N LYS A 607 19.79 -19.90 -5.78
CA LYS A 607 20.27 -19.54 -7.13
C LYS A 607 19.84 -20.51 -8.22
N LYS A 608 19.87 -21.81 -7.94
CA LYS A 608 19.50 -22.86 -8.91
C LYS A 608 18.03 -22.81 -9.35
N TYR A 609 17.16 -22.24 -8.51
CA TYR A 609 15.72 -22.09 -8.78
C TYR A 609 15.36 -20.78 -9.50
N MET A 610 16.30 -19.82 -9.52
CA MET A 610 16.12 -18.48 -10.07
C MET A 610 16.64 -18.34 -11.52
N LYS A 611 16.65 -19.46 -12.25
CA LYS A 611 17.06 -19.45 -13.67
C LYS A 611 16.09 -18.56 -14.48
N GLY A 612 16.66 -17.60 -15.21
CA GLY A 612 15.89 -16.57 -15.92
C GLY A 612 15.50 -15.35 -15.06
N HIS A 613 15.84 -15.37 -13.77
CA HIS A 613 15.64 -14.29 -12.80
C HIS A 613 16.95 -13.91 -12.09
N GLU A 614 18.08 -14.06 -12.78
CA GLU A 614 19.41 -13.84 -12.22
C GLU A 614 19.62 -12.41 -11.71
N THR A 615 19.02 -11.43 -12.39
CA THR A 615 19.08 -10.02 -11.98
C THR A 615 18.36 -9.80 -10.65
N GLU A 616 17.16 -10.35 -10.49
CA GLU A 616 16.38 -10.25 -9.24
C GLU A 616 17.06 -11.02 -8.11
N TRP A 617 17.66 -12.19 -8.43
CA TRP A 617 18.42 -12.95 -7.44
C TRP A 617 19.63 -12.15 -6.91
N GLN A 618 20.43 -11.55 -7.81
CA GLN A 618 21.60 -10.75 -7.44
C GLN A 618 21.22 -9.52 -6.63
N MET A 619 20.14 -8.85 -7.03
CA MET A 619 19.63 -7.68 -6.33
C MET A 619 19.17 -8.03 -4.92
N THR A 620 18.43 -9.12 -4.76
CA THR A 620 17.98 -9.60 -3.44
C THR A 620 19.16 -10.00 -2.55
N ASP A 621 20.16 -10.71 -3.11
CA ASP A 621 21.38 -11.10 -2.39
C ASP A 621 22.15 -9.86 -1.87
N SER A 622 22.29 -8.85 -2.72
CA SER A 622 22.94 -7.58 -2.36
C SER A 622 22.15 -6.83 -1.26
N LEU A 623 20.83 -6.73 -1.40
CA LEU A 623 19.99 -6.00 -0.47
C LEU A 623 19.86 -6.71 0.90
N LEU A 624 19.92 -8.05 0.95
CA LEU A 624 19.99 -8.79 2.22
C LEU A 624 21.30 -8.51 2.98
N ASN A 625 22.42 -8.26 2.28
CA ASN A 625 23.64 -7.79 2.93
C ASN A 625 23.47 -6.36 3.49
N VAL A 626 22.84 -5.45 2.75
CA VAL A 626 22.53 -4.09 3.22
C VAL A 626 21.63 -4.16 4.47
N GLN A 627 20.61 -5.02 4.45
CA GLN A 627 19.71 -5.21 5.60
C GLN A 627 20.46 -5.77 6.82
N LEU A 628 21.35 -6.73 6.64
CA LEU A 628 22.13 -7.32 7.73
C LEU A 628 23.02 -6.28 8.41
N GLU A 629 23.73 -5.46 7.62
CA GLU A 629 24.58 -4.41 8.19
C GLU A 629 23.75 -3.34 8.91
N ASN A 630 22.61 -2.96 8.37
CA ASN A 630 21.71 -2.02 9.05
C ASN A 630 21.07 -2.62 10.31
N ALA A 631 20.73 -3.91 10.31
CA ALA A 631 20.23 -4.61 11.51
C ALA A 631 21.28 -4.62 12.65
N LYS A 632 22.56 -4.82 12.32
CA LYS A 632 23.66 -4.69 13.29
C LYS A 632 23.80 -3.25 13.80
N GLU A 633 23.72 -2.25 12.89
CA GLU A 633 23.74 -0.82 13.28
C GLU A 633 22.62 -0.50 14.28
N TRP A 634 21.41 -0.98 14.03
CA TRP A 634 20.27 -0.80 14.93
C TRP A 634 20.53 -1.39 16.31
N ARG A 635 20.90 -2.68 16.36
CA ARG A 635 21.23 -3.38 17.62
C ARG A 635 22.30 -2.63 18.41
N ASP A 636 23.44 -2.37 17.76
CA ASP A 636 24.62 -1.84 18.45
C ASP A 636 24.38 -0.40 18.94
N THR A 637 23.72 0.43 18.13
CA THR A 637 23.39 1.81 18.50
C THR A 637 22.38 1.86 19.65
N CYS A 638 21.26 1.13 19.54
CA CYS A 638 20.21 1.16 20.54
C CYS A 638 20.67 0.55 21.88
N LEU A 639 21.30 -0.63 21.86
CA LEU A 639 21.78 -1.25 23.09
C LEU A 639 22.84 -0.40 23.78
N LYS A 640 23.80 0.15 23.03
CA LYS A 640 24.82 1.04 23.59
C LYS A 640 24.21 2.29 24.22
N TYR A 641 23.24 2.90 23.57
CA TYR A 641 22.56 4.08 24.08
C TYR A 641 21.75 3.76 25.33
N PHE A 642 20.90 2.74 25.31
CA PHE A 642 20.07 2.37 26.46
C PHE A 642 20.88 1.82 27.64
N GLN A 643 22.07 1.23 27.39
CA GLN A 643 23.00 0.85 28.45
C GLN A 643 23.45 2.05 29.28
N THR A 644 23.49 3.26 28.71
CA THR A 644 23.86 4.47 29.47
C THR A 644 22.87 4.77 30.60
N PHE A 645 21.64 4.26 30.52
CA PHE A 645 20.59 4.37 31.53
C PHE A 645 20.52 3.12 32.42
N SER A 646 20.41 1.94 31.81
CA SER A 646 20.26 0.67 32.54
C SER A 646 21.45 0.33 33.41
N LYS A 647 22.66 0.74 33.01
CA LYS A 647 23.94 0.39 33.65
C LYS A 647 24.23 -1.13 33.73
N MET A 648 23.45 -1.94 33.01
CA MET A 648 23.61 -3.40 32.97
C MET A 648 24.50 -3.80 31.77
N PRO A 649 25.23 -4.94 31.85
CA PRO A 649 26.03 -5.41 30.73
C PRO A 649 25.13 -5.77 29.54
N ILE A 650 25.64 -5.57 28.32
CA ILE A 650 25.00 -6.10 27.09
C ILE A 650 25.39 -7.58 27.01
N GLU A 651 24.39 -8.46 26.97
CA GLU A 651 24.53 -9.93 26.90
C GLU A 651 24.36 -10.44 25.45
#